data_75d493ee3431a25b49719940127bdc83
#
_entry.id   75d493ee3431a25b49719940127bdc83
#
_cell.length_a   1.000
_cell.length_b   1.000
_cell.length_c   1.000
_cell.angle_alpha   90.00
_cell.angle_beta   90.00
_cell.angle_gamma   90.00
#
_symmetry.space_group_name_H-M   'P 1'
#
loop_
_entity.id
_entity.type
_entity.pdbx_description
1 polymer ?
#
loop_
_entity_poly.entity_id
_entity_poly.type
_entity_poly.pdbx_seq_one_letter_code
_entity_poly.pdbx_strand_id
1 'polypeptide(L)'
;MTRNVRVILDDKEVYGYEGQKIIDLCSESGIKIPTLCFDPHLSIHGGCSVCLVEIEGARALMRACTNVIAPNMVIRTNTKRVTAARRLALELLLSDHVGDCRPPCNLTCPAQGSVQAYVNLTAQGKYREAVDILHEHVTLPASIGRVCPAPCEEKCRRNLADEKESVSIREIKRFVSDWAMNTGELGEIPHIEENGKSVAIVGGGPAGLSAAYFLRLLGYAVTLFEKEEFLGGMMRYGIPDYRLPPPVIQSEAEWLTKAHGATVKTNMTLGRDITLDGLRAEFGAVVLAMGCWSSSPIRVPGEELPGVIGGINFLYTVNNNNPMKLGKRVAVIGGGNTAMDACRCAVRCGAEKVYIVYRRTEDEMPAEKIEIKEAREEGVEFIFLAAPKAIEGNGKVERIICEKMTLGDPDASGRRSPVPTGETFAIEVDNVIAAIGQVVDFKEVDGVLHDGKRMKVNDNYETPLPGVFTCGDQQTGAKIAIEAIANGHFCAETIDVWFKTGKAKKRFVYDVTNPNYSEEDVPVEKRAATPREHPREESSEVRLARPNEEYNHGLTEEQAKKDSARCLECGCPDLFECKLREYAIDLEAEPSRVAGAHVLKSALNLESVNKYYVRNMDKCVVCGRCVRVCDEIAGVHAIDFTKRGFETLLSTQFYRDMALSDCTFCGLCSQVCPVGALLEKRAERLPHIETPNTVKTTCPHCPLGCELIMNLDKSRKRIVRITTEIGNSSANHGLTCLRGRYHFTDMMEGRLVAPLVDGKAATWNEALPKALAALKCEEAPGKKVAVFIGGTVTNEEIAGFMDFVSRAKSSFTIAAPDAEGLSELIASLCEKADANVKPGTPMLYDLVKQAAKRVKQIDVAAGKANEDKLDKLISKSPNARGLADSGIVNATTDEIISSIRGNGFDTVMFIEVSPSSVGLKAEDLSNVASISLTSHISEPSITNVTLASTPWSEKEGHFTGIFGAKSCVHVGMIPIGDERSVRWIFSH
;
A
#
# COMPACT_ATOMS: atom_id res chain seq x y z
N MET A 1 23.04 -4.09 37.53
CA MET A 1 22.99 -5.36 38.29
C MET A 1 24.10 -6.27 37.80
N THR A 2 24.79 -7.00 38.70
CA THR A 2 25.92 -7.89 38.31
C THR A 2 25.35 -9.15 37.66
N ARG A 3 25.83 -9.50 36.45
CA ARG A 3 25.40 -10.72 35.72
C ARG A 3 26.15 -11.94 36.35
N ASN A 4 25.49 -12.62 37.27
CA ASN A 4 26.06 -13.72 38.05
C ASN A 4 25.29 -15.05 37.95
N VAL A 5 24.14 -15.06 37.28
CA VAL A 5 23.33 -16.27 37.08
C VAL A 5 23.69 -16.91 35.76
N ARG A 6 24.38 -18.05 35.80
CA ARG A 6 24.73 -18.85 34.62
C ARG A 6 23.52 -19.64 34.15
N VAL A 7 23.22 -19.58 32.84
CA VAL A 7 22.13 -20.28 32.16
C VAL A 7 22.64 -20.88 30.86
N ILE A 8 22.12 -22.01 30.43
CA ILE A 8 22.36 -22.58 29.10
C ILE A 8 21.12 -22.30 28.25
N LEU A 9 21.28 -21.44 27.22
CA LEU A 9 20.22 -21.01 26.33
C LEU A 9 20.50 -21.51 24.90
N ASP A 10 19.67 -22.45 24.41
CA ASP A 10 19.83 -23.10 23.10
C ASP A 10 21.30 -23.58 22.87
N ASP A 11 21.80 -24.36 23.83
CA ASP A 11 23.16 -24.93 23.90
C ASP A 11 24.32 -23.90 24.05
N LYS A 12 24.01 -22.61 24.27
CA LYS A 12 24.99 -21.57 24.54
C LYS A 12 24.96 -21.15 26.00
N GLU A 13 26.14 -20.97 26.58
CA GLU A 13 26.30 -20.41 27.92
C GLU A 13 26.09 -18.89 27.89
N VAL A 14 25.11 -18.41 28.70
CA VAL A 14 24.81 -17.01 28.86
C VAL A 14 24.71 -16.64 30.33
N TYR A 15 24.90 -15.37 30.65
CA TYR A 15 24.84 -14.88 32.03
C TYR A 15 23.77 -13.81 32.16
N GLY A 16 22.88 -13.97 33.13
CA GLY A 16 21.88 -13.00 33.52
C GLY A 16 22.02 -12.55 34.98
N TYR A 17 21.08 -11.83 35.50
CA TYR A 17 21.00 -11.37 36.89
C TYR A 17 19.82 -12.03 37.63
N GLU A 18 19.95 -12.09 38.98
CA GLU A 18 18.90 -12.67 39.83
C GLU A 18 17.56 -11.93 39.64
N GLY A 19 16.49 -12.68 39.47
CA GLY A 19 15.15 -12.14 39.20
C GLY A 19 14.86 -11.73 37.76
N GLN A 20 15.83 -11.88 36.83
CA GLN A 20 15.62 -11.60 35.43
C GLN A 20 14.62 -12.60 34.81
N LYS A 21 13.70 -12.12 34.02
CA LYS A 21 12.75 -12.99 33.30
C LYS A 21 13.48 -13.72 32.16
N ILE A 22 13.01 -14.92 31.85
CA ILE A 22 13.53 -15.71 30.71
C ILE A 22 13.40 -14.95 29.40
N ILE A 23 12.27 -14.25 29.18
CA ILE A 23 12.04 -13.49 27.96
C ILE A 23 13.03 -12.33 27.78
N ASP A 24 13.42 -11.67 28.87
CA ASP A 24 14.37 -10.55 28.85
C ASP A 24 15.78 -11.07 28.54
N LEU A 25 16.20 -12.19 29.17
CA LEU A 25 17.46 -12.85 28.86
C LEU A 25 17.56 -13.29 27.40
N CYS A 26 16.48 -13.88 26.86
CA CYS A 26 16.41 -14.27 25.45
C CYS A 26 16.57 -13.07 24.53
N SER A 27 15.86 -11.96 24.81
CA SER A 27 15.96 -10.72 24.02
C SER A 27 17.37 -10.13 24.04
N GLU A 28 18.00 -10.03 25.20
CA GLU A 28 19.38 -9.57 25.35
C GLU A 28 20.41 -10.48 24.66
N SER A 29 20.06 -11.76 24.50
CA SER A 29 20.89 -12.75 23.77
C SER A 29 20.56 -12.80 22.27
N GLY A 30 19.75 -11.88 21.74
CA GLY A 30 19.36 -11.83 20.33
C GLY A 30 18.31 -12.86 19.90
N ILE A 31 17.66 -13.54 20.87
CA ILE A 31 16.61 -14.54 20.59
C ILE A 31 15.23 -13.90 20.80
N LYS A 32 14.49 -13.73 19.70
CA LYS A 32 13.12 -13.19 19.70
C LYS A 32 12.12 -14.28 20.09
N ILE A 33 11.54 -14.19 21.28
CA ILE A 33 10.45 -15.06 21.73
C ILE A 33 9.10 -14.40 21.32
N PRO A 34 8.22 -15.11 20.58
CA PRO A 34 6.93 -14.55 20.19
C PRO A 34 6.02 -14.29 21.39
N THR A 35 5.31 -13.15 21.40
CA THR A 35 4.42 -12.78 22.51
C THR A 35 3.34 -11.82 22.05
N LEU A 36 2.10 -11.99 22.57
CA LEU A 36 0.97 -11.11 22.31
C LEU A 36 0.55 -10.30 23.54
N CYS A 37 0.62 -10.88 24.73
CA CYS A 37 0.15 -10.21 25.95
C CYS A 37 1.28 -9.53 26.76
N PHE A 38 2.54 -9.83 26.50
CA PHE A 38 3.67 -9.21 27.19
C PHE A 38 4.08 -7.90 26.56
N ASP A 39 4.38 -6.92 27.39
CA ASP A 39 5.01 -5.66 27.04
C ASP A 39 6.05 -5.34 28.14
N PRO A 40 7.27 -4.93 27.80
CA PRO A 40 8.32 -4.69 28.78
C PRO A 40 8.03 -3.55 29.76
N HIS A 41 7.15 -2.61 29.37
CA HIS A 41 6.81 -1.43 30.18
C HIS A 41 5.55 -1.62 31.04
N LEU A 42 4.88 -2.77 30.90
CA LEU A 42 3.61 -3.05 31.58
C LEU A 42 3.74 -4.25 32.54
N SER A 43 2.86 -4.33 33.50
CA SER A 43 2.75 -5.48 34.41
C SER A 43 2.51 -6.78 33.63
N ILE A 44 2.86 -7.91 34.21
CA ILE A 44 2.75 -9.22 33.57
C ILE A 44 1.30 -9.70 33.54
N HIS A 45 0.81 -10.11 32.37
CA HIS A 45 -0.51 -10.73 32.22
C HIS A 45 -0.43 -12.26 32.11
N GLY A 46 0.49 -12.78 31.26
CA GLY A 46 0.75 -14.23 31.12
C GLY A 46 -0.37 -15.03 30.46
N GLY A 47 -1.34 -14.41 29.76
CA GLY A 47 -2.56 -15.05 29.27
C GLY A 47 -2.42 -15.82 27.94
N CYS A 48 -1.64 -15.31 26.98
CA CYS A 48 -1.67 -15.79 25.58
C CYS A 48 -0.97 -17.15 25.33
N SER A 49 -0.06 -17.59 26.20
CA SER A 49 0.74 -18.83 26.06
C SER A 49 1.56 -18.97 24.77
N VAL A 50 1.82 -17.89 24.05
CA VAL A 50 2.61 -17.92 22.82
C VAL A 50 4.13 -17.90 23.12
N CYS A 51 4.54 -17.44 24.29
CA CYS A 51 5.95 -17.35 24.73
C CYS A 51 6.49 -18.61 25.42
N LEU A 52 5.93 -19.79 25.15
CA LEU A 52 6.36 -21.04 25.80
C LEU A 52 7.80 -21.38 25.44
N VAL A 53 8.55 -21.89 26.43
CA VAL A 53 9.90 -22.44 26.30
C VAL A 53 10.00 -23.79 27.03
N GLU A 54 10.96 -24.60 26.66
CA GLU A 54 11.25 -25.86 27.32
C GLU A 54 12.41 -25.68 28.31
N ILE A 55 12.20 -26.13 29.54
CA ILE A 55 13.24 -26.11 30.57
C ILE A 55 13.57 -27.57 30.90
N GLU A 56 14.82 -27.94 30.83
CA GLU A 56 15.25 -29.32 31.13
C GLU A 56 14.91 -29.71 32.58
N GLY A 57 14.31 -30.87 32.72
CA GLY A 57 13.80 -31.35 34.03
C GLY A 57 12.39 -30.85 34.40
N ALA A 58 11.81 -29.89 33.70
CA ALA A 58 10.44 -29.46 33.92
C ALA A 58 9.42 -30.39 33.24
N ARG A 59 8.33 -30.71 33.93
CA ARG A 59 7.25 -31.58 33.38
C ARG A 59 6.47 -30.87 32.23
N ALA A 60 6.29 -29.56 32.35
CA ALA A 60 5.50 -28.74 31.44
C ALA A 60 6.38 -27.67 30.75
N LEU A 61 5.94 -27.17 29.59
CA LEU A 61 6.50 -25.98 28.98
C LEU A 61 6.18 -24.76 29.85
N MET A 62 7.14 -23.84 29.97
CA MET A 62 7.03 -22.67 30.84
C MET A 62 6.86 -21.40 30.01
N ARG A 63 6.12 -20.41 30.51
CA ARG A 63 5.97 -19.10 29.86
C ARG A 63 7.21 -18.25 30.16
N ALA A 64 7.95 -17.86 29.14
CA ALA A 64 9.16 -17.05 29.30
C ALA A 64 8.89 -15.67 29.92
N CYS A 65 7.69 -15.09 29.70
CA CYS A 65 7.32 -13.78 30.23
C CYS A 65 7.00 -13.77 31.72
N THR A 66 6.69 -14.93 32.33
CA THR A 66 6.31 -15.03 33.75
C THR A 66 7.35 -15.72 34.64
N ASN A 67 8.28 -16.43 34.03
CA ASN A 67 9.27 -17.20 34.79
C ASN A 67 10.65 -16.48 34.75
N VAL A 68 11.31 -16.55 35.91
CA VAL A 68 12.66 -16.00 36.10
C VAL A 68 13.73 -17.08 35.90
N ILE A 69 14.91 -16.65 35.53
CA ILE A 69 16.07 -17.55 35.40
C ILE A 69 16.54 -18.05 36.77
N ALA A 70 17.10 -19.25 36.78
CA ALA A 70 17.76 -19.86 37.95
C ALA A 70 19.16 -20.37 37.58
N PRO A 71 20.09 -20.48 38.54
CA PRO A 71 21.45 -20.98 38.29
C PRO A 71 21.45 -22.38 37.63
N ASN A 72 22.23 -22.49 36.53
CA ASN A 72 22.39 -23.71 35.74
C ASN A 72 21.09 -24.19 35.02
N MET A 73 20.08 -23.35 34.91
CA MET A 73 18.89 -23.63 34.12
C MET A 73 19.28 -23.88 32.66
N VAL A 74 18.73 -24.91 32.04
CA VAL A 74 18.88 -25.23 30.61
C VAL A 74 17.57 -24.89 29.94
N ILE A 75 17.57 -23.91 29.05
CA ILE A 75 16.40 -23.38 28.35
C ILE A 75 16.55 -23.66 26.86
N ARG A 76 15.53 -24.23 26.27
CA ARG A 76 15.42 -24.47 24.81
C ARG A 76 14.24 -23.70 24.26
N THR A 77 14.51 -22.85 23.25
CA THR A 77 13.50 -21.93 22.71
C THR A 77 12.85 -22.43 21.45
N ASN A 78 13.44 -23.41 20.75
CA ASN A 78 12.99 -23.84 19.42
C ASN A 78 12.97 -25.38 19.23
N THR A 79 12.46 -26.13 20.21
CA THR A 79 12.24 -27.59 20.05
C THR A 79 10.94 -27.86 19.27
N LYS A 80 10.82 -29.08 18.69
CA LYS A 80 9.56 -29.51 18.04
C LYS A 80 8.36 -29.38 18.96
N ARG A 81 8.56 -29.66 20.27
CA ARG A 81 7.53 -29.58 21.31
C ARG A 81 7.11 -28.13 21.56
N VAL A 82 8.06 -27.22 21.67
CA VAL A 82 7.84 -25.78 21.84
C VAL A 82 7.09 -25.21 20.63
N THR A 83 7.57 -25.48 19.41
CA THR A 83 6.96 -25.00 18.17
C THR A 83 5.52 -25.51 18.02
N ALA A 84 5.27 -26.79 18.28
CA ALA A 84 3.92 -27.36 18.22
C ALA A 84 2.97 -26.71 19.26
N ALA A 85 3.44 -26.47 20.48
CA ALA A 85 2.63 -25.85 21.53
C ALA A 85 2.34 -24.35 21.25
N ARG A 86 3.29 -23.61 20.73
CA ARG A 86 3.08 -22.22 20.29
C ARG A 86 2.11 -22.14 19.12
N ARG A 87 2.26 -23.04 18.12
CA ARG A 87 1.32 -23.14 17.01
C ARG A 87 -0.11 -23.39 17.51
N LEU A 88 -0.32 -24.37 18.41
CA LEU A 88 -1.63 -24.65 18.98
C LEU A 88 -2.20 -23.42 19.74
N ALA A 89 -1.38 -22.72 20.51
CA ALA A 89 -1.82 -21.50 21.20
C ALA A 89 -2.28 -20.41 20.23
N LEU A 90 -1.58 -20.24 19.11
CA LEU A 90 -1.99 -19.31 18.05
C LEU A 90 -3.26 -19.78 17.34
N GLU A 91 -3.38 -21.06 16.99
CA GLU A 91 -4.56 -21.64 16.34
C GLU A 91 -5.81 -21.44 17.20
N LEU A 92 -5.70 -21.59 18.52
CA LEU A 92 -6.79 -21.30 19.46
C LEU A 92 -7.17 -19.81 19.47
N LEU A 93 -6.19 -18.89 19.45
CA LEU A 93 -6.47 -17.46 19.37
C LEU A 93 -7.08 -17.06 18.02
N LEU A 94 -6.60 -17.67 16.93
CA LEU A 94 -7.10 -17.43 15.58
C LEU A 94 -8.50 -17.99 15.37
N SER A 95 -8.87 -19.07 16.05
CA SER A 95 -10.21 -19.66 15.95
C SER A 95 -11.32 -18.76 16.50
N ASP A 96 -10.99 -17.79 17.37
CA ASP A 96 -11.91 -16.77 17.92
C ASP A 96 -11.68 -15.36 17.30
N HIS A 97 -10.78 -15.25 16.31
CA HIS A 97 -10.47 -14.00 15.64
C HIS A 97 -11.21 -13.90 14.30
N VAL A 98 -12.20 -13.01 14.22
CA VAL A 98 -13.05 -12.85 13.03
C VAL A 98 -12.78 -11.49 12.38
N GLY A 99 -12.59 -11.52 11.06
CA GLY A 99 -12.37 -10.33 10.25
C GLY A 99 -11.65 -10.65 8.95
N ASP A 100 -11.37 -9.64 8.15
CA ASP A 100 -10.55 -9.81 6.94
C ASP A 100 -9.15 -9.27 7.21
N CYS A 101 -8.12 -10.07 7.01
CA CYS A 101 -6.75 -9.55 6.94
C CYS A 101 -6.59 -8.71 5.67
N ARG A 102 -6.82 -9.32 4.52
CA ARG A 102 -6.86 -8.65 3.22
C ARG A 102 -8.27 -8.69 2.63
N PRO A 103 -8.68 -7.67 1.84
CA PRO A 103 -9.99 -7.67 1.21
C PRO A 103 -10.15 -8.81 0.20
N PRO A 104 -11.37 -9.30 -0.04
CA PRO A 104 -11.61 -10.39 -0.99
C PRO A 104 -11.07 -10.12 -2.40
N CYS A 105 -11.09 -8.87 -2.87
CA CYS A 105 -10.54 -8.48 -4.17
C CYS A 105 -9.01 -8.71 -4.25
N ASN A 106 -8.27 -8.51 -3.15
CA ASN A 106 -6.83 -8.82 -3.10
C ASN A 106 -6.58 -10.34 -3.13
N LEU A 107 -7.37 -11.10 -2.36
CA LEU A 107 -7.19 -12.55 -2.22
C LEU A 107 -7.60 -13.30 -3.48
N THR A 108 -8.60 -12.80 -4.21
CA THR A 108 -9.05 -13.41 -5.47
C THR A 108 -8.12 -13.07 -6.64
N CYS A 109 -7.36 -11.98 -6.55
CA CYS A 109 -6.34 -11.67 -7.54
C CYS A 109 -5.20 -12.70 -7.45
N PRO A 110 -4.86 -13.43 -8.52
CA PRO A 110 -3.75 -14.38 -8.49
C PRO A 110 -2.42 -13.75 -8.07
N ALA A 111 -2.15 -12.52 -8.50
CA ALA A 111 -0.96 -11.76 -8.10
C ALA A 111 -1.07 -11.14 -6.71
N GLN A 112 -2.21 -11.30 -6.02
CA GLN A 112 -2.45 -10.75 -4.68
C GLN A 112 -2.24 -9.23 -4.59
N GLY A 113 -2.54 -8.51 -5.68
CA GLY A 113 -2.33 -7.06 -5.78
C GLY A 113 -3.10 -6.29 -4.71
N SER A 114 -2.54 -5.17 -4.28
CA SER A 114 -3.12 -4.27 -3.27
C SER A 114 -4.26 -3.41 -3.86
N VAL A 115 -5.35 -4.09 -4.32
CA VAL A 115 -6.48 -3.48 -5.05
C VAL A 115 -7.07 -2.29 -4.30
N GLN A 116 -7.40 -2.49 -3.02
CA GLN A 116 -7.97 -1.45 -2.18
C GLN A 116 -7.06 -0.20 -2.12
N ALA A 117 -5.74 -0.40 -2.08
CA ALA A 117 -4.78 0.69 -1.95
C ALA A 117 -4.77 1.58 -3.19
N TYR A 118 -4.55 1.03 -4.39
CA TYR A 118 -4.52 1.86 -5.59
C TYR A 118 -5.88 2.46 -5.94
N VAL A 119 -7.00 1.78 -5.64
CA VAL A 119 -8.35 2.34 -5.82
C VAL A 119 -8.55 3.56 -4.92
N ASN A 120 -8.19 3.48 -3.64
CA ASN A 120 -8.35 4.62 -2.73
C ASN A 120 -7.39 5.78 -3.05
N LEU A 121 -6.17 5.50 -3.48
CA LEU A 121 -5.24 6.53 -3.95
C LEU A 121 -5.78 7.23 -5.20
N THR A 122 -6.41 6.49 -6.10
CA THR A 122 -7.07 7.06 -7.29
C THR A 122 -8.23 7.98 -6.89
N ALA A 123 -9.06 7.59 -5.92
CA ALA A 123 -10.13 8.45 -5.40
C ALA A 123 -9.60 9.80 -4.86
N GLN A 124 -8.38 9.81 -4.32
CA GLN A 124 -7.72 10.99 -3.78
C GLN A 124 -6.92 11.77 -4.86
N GLY A 125 -6.86 11.32 -6.11
CA GLY A 125 -6.07 11.94 -7.16
C GLY A 125 -4.55 11.69 -7.04
N LYS A 126 -4.13 10.72 -6.21
CA LYS A 126 -2.72 10.37 -5.95
C LYS A 126 -2.26 9.26 -6.91
N TYR A 127 -2.23 9.59 -8.21
CA TYR A 127 -2.02 8.57 -9.26
C TYR A 127 -0.60 7.99 -9.25
N ARG A 128 0.42 8.81 -8.98
CA ARG A 128 1.80 8.34 -8.89
C ARG A 128 1.97 7.27 -7.81
N GLU A 129 1.43 7.52 -6.62
CA GLU A 129 1.47 6.55 -5.53
C GLU A 129 0.65 5.29 -5.86
N ALA A 130 -0.45 5.43 -6.60
CA ALA A 130 -1.25 4.29 -7.05
C ALA A 130 -0.47 3.40 -8.04
N VAL A 131 0.35 3.99 -8.92
CA VAL A 131 1.26 3.26 -9.82
C VAL A 131 2.30 2.47 -9.04
N ASP A 132 2.96 3.10 -8.05
CA ASP A 132 3.98 2.44 -7.23
C ASP A 132 3.39 1.21 -6.49
N ILE A 133 2.19 1.35 -5.91
CA ILE A 133 1.44 0.25 -5.27
C ILE A 133 1.06 -0.86 -6.27
N LEU A 134 0.70 -0.51 -7.50
CA LEU A 134 0.42 -1.52 -8.52
C LEU A 134 1.64 -2.39 -8.81
N HIS A 135 2.82 -1.79 -8.95
CA HIS A 135 4.07 -2.50 -9.24
C HIS A 135 4.57 -3.39 -8.11
N GLU A 136 4.08 -3.25 -6.87
CA GLU A 136 4.42 -4.18 -5.79
C GLU A 136 4.00 -5.64 -6.09
N HIS A 137 2.98 -5.84 -6.96
CA HIS A 137 2.44 -7.16 -7.24
C HIS A 137 2.05 -7.39 -8.71
N VAL A 138 1.66 -6.33 -9.43
CA VAL A 138 1.17 -6.39 -10.82
C VAL A 138 2.15 -5.66 -11.73
N THR A 139 3.02 -6.41 -12.37
CA THR A 139 4.14 -5.85 -13.14
C THR A 139 3.76 -5.23 -14.48
N LEU A 140 2.62 -5.62 -15.07
CA LEU A 140 2.12 -5.14 -16.37
C LEU A 140 0.72 -4.49 -16.20
N PRO A 141 0.57 -3.44 -15.37
CA PRO A 141 -0.75 -2.96 -14.99
C PRO A 141 -1.55 -2.32 -16.13
N ALA A 142 -0.93 -1.66 -17.10
CA ALA A 142 -1.60 -1.09 -18.27
C ALA A 142 -2.14 -2.18 -19.21
N SER A 143 -1.32 -3.20 -19.47
CA SER A 143 -1.71 -4.36 -20.27
C SER A 143 -2.81 -5.18 -19.58
N ILE A 144 -2.65 -5.49 -18.29
CA ILE A 144 -3.64 -6.21 -17.48
C ILE A 144 -4.92 -5.39 -17.29
N GLY A 145 -4.83 -4.06 -17.26
CA GLY A 145 -6.00 -3.16 -17.25
C GLY A 145 -6.91 -3.33 -18.47
N ARG A 146 -6.36 -3.82 -19.59
CA ARG A 146 -7.09 -4.05 -20.85
C ARG A 146 -7.64 -5.48 -20.99
N VAL A 147 -6.87 -6.48 -20.53
CA VAL A 147 -7.15 -7.88 -20.90
C VAL A 147 -7.50 -8.81 -19.73
N CYS A 148 -7.45 -8.33 -18.48
CA CYS A 148 -7.78 -9.16 -17.32
C CYS A 148 -9.28 -9.39 -17.22
N PRO A 149 -9.74 -10.65 -16.98
CA PRO A 149 -11.16 -10.94 -16.72
C PRO A 149 -11.67 -10.39 -15.39
N ALA A 150 -10.79 -9.76 -14.59
CA ALA A 150 -11.11 -9.09 -13.33
C ALA A 150 -11.83 -9.97 -12.27
N PRO A 151 -11.30 -11.14 -11.89
CA PRO A 151 -11.93 -11.99 -10.86
C PRO A 151 -12.08 -11.28 -9.51
N CYS A 152 -11.29 -10.23 -9.27
CA CYS A 152 -11.43 -9.35 -8.11
C CYS A 152 -12.77 -8.60 -8.06
N GLU A 153 -13.38 -8.28 -9.23
CA GLU A 153 -14.67 -7.60 -9.32
C GLU A 153 -15.83 -8.53 -8.95
N GLU A 154 -15.74 -9.83 -9.29
CA GLU A 154 -16.76 -10.83 -8.90
C GLU A 154 -16.87 -10.97 -7.37
N LYS A 155 -15.75 -10.87 -6.66
CA LYS A 155 -15.69 -11.00 -5.20
C LYS A 155 -15.72 -9.65 -4.47
N CYS A 156 -15.89 -8.56 -5.19
CA CYS A 156 -16.02 -7.24 -4.60
C CYS A 156 -17.29 -7.17 -3.73
N ARG A 157 -17.13 -6.78 -2.45
CA ARG A 157 -18.25 -6.66 -1.51
C ARG A 157 -19.20 -5.51 -1.86
N ARG A 158 -18.81 -4.61 -2.77
CA ARG A 158 -19.72 -3.62 -3.31
C ARG A 158 -20.92 -4.26 -4.04
N ASN A 159 -20.77 -5.48 -4.54
CA ASN A 159 -21.89 -6.27 -5.08
C ASN A 159 -23.01 -6.57 -4.06
N LEU A 160 -22.77 -6.31 -2.76
CA LEU A 160 -23.76 -6.44 -1.67
C LEU A 160 -24.46 -5.12 -1.34
N ALA A 161 -24.04 -4.00 -1.93
CA ALA A 161 -24.73 -2.71 -1.79
C ALA A 161 -25.96 -2.63 -2.70
N ASP A 162 -26.75 -1.56 -2.56
CA ASP A 162 -28.08 -1.44 -3.20
C ASP A 162 -28.05 -1.59 -4.73
N GLU A 163 -26.99 -1.08 -5.39
CA GLU A 163 -26.83 -1.21 -6.84
C GLU A 163 -26.38 -2.59 -7.31
N LYS A 164 -25.83 -3.41 -6.43
CA LYS A 164 -25.26 -4.76 -6.71
C LYS A 164 -24.21 -4.78 -7.82
N GLU A 165 -23.44 -3.71 -7.93
CA GLU A 165 -22.37 -3.53 -8.91
C GLU A 165 -21.03 -3.32 -8.23
N SER A 166 -20.01 -4.10 -8.65
CA SER A 166 -18.65 -3.96 -8.17
C SER A 166 -18.04 -2.58 -8.50
N VAL A 167 -16.94 -2.24 -7.86
CA VAL A 167 -16.05 -1.16 -8.32
C VAL A 167 -15.40 -1.60 -9.65
N SER A 168 -15.24 -0.69 -10.60
CA SER A 168 -14.58 -0.92 -11.91
C SER A 168 -13.05 -1.07 -11.74
N ILE A 169 -12.63 -2.09 -10.99
CA ILE A 169 -11.24 -2.28 -10.55
C ILE A 169 -10.28 -2.39 -11.75
N ARG A 170 -10.68 -3.10 -12.81
CA ARG A 170 -9.89 -3.25 -14.03
C ARG A 170 -9.69 -1.92 -14.74
N GLU A 171 -10.76 -1.16 -14.91
CA GLU A 171 -10.72 0.12 -15.61
C GLU A 171 -9.99 1.21 -14.81
N ILE A 172 -10.12 1.22 -13.48
CA ILE A 172 -9.35 2.11 -12.59
C ILE A 172 -7.86 1.82 -12.71
N LYS A 173 -7.44 0.55 -12.70
CA LYS A 173 -6.06 0.14 -12.90
C LYS A 173 -5.55 0.61 -14.27
N ARG A 174 -6.35 0.43 -15.34
CA ARG A 174 -6.03 0.93 -16.66
C ARG A 174 -5.83 2.44 -16.66
N PHE A 175 -6.78 3.20 -16.09
CA PHE A 175 -6.70 4.66 -16.02
C PHE A 175 -5.41 5.13 -15.35
N VAL A 176 -5.07 4.58 -14.17
CA VAL A 176 -3.86 4.95 -13.45
C VAL A 176 -2.60 4.66 -14.27
N SER A 177 -2.57 3.51 -14.95
CA SER A 177 -1.41 3.11 -15.75
C SER A 177 -1.28 3.91 -17.04
N ASP A 178 -2.41 4.24 -17.70
CA ASP A 178 -2.42 5.10 -18.88
C ASP A 178 -1.99 6.54 -18.52
N TRP A 179 -2.41 7.03 -17.36
CA TRP A 179 -1.92 8.30 -16.82
C TRP A 179 -0.39 8.28 -16.65
N ALA A 180 0.16 7.20 -16.07
CA ALA A 180 1.60 7.05 -15.87
C ALA A 180 2.37 7.00 -17.18
N MET A 181 1.84 6.31 -18.19
CA MET A 181 2.45 6.26 -19.53
C MET A 181 2.42 7.62 -20.21
N ASN A 182 1.31 8.35 -20.10
CA ASN A 182 1.13 9.66 -20.74
C ASN A 182 1.97 10.76 -20.11
N THR A 183 2.22 10.67 -18.80
CA THR A 183 3.06 11.62 -18.06
C THR A 183 4.54 11.24 -18.03
N GLY A 184 4.88 9.99 -18.37
CA GLY A 184 6.22 9.43 -18.22
C GLY A 184 6.55 8.98 -16.79
N GLU A 185 5.56 8.99 -15.88
CA GLU A 185 5.72 8.61 -14.47
C GLU A 185 5.40 7.13 -14.22
N LEU A 186 6.13 6.24 -14.91
CA LEU A 186 5.88 4.79 -14.91
C LEU A 186 6.14 4.09 -13.56
N GLY A 187 6.70 4.75 -12.58
CA GLY A 187 7.00 4.19 -11.25
C GLY A 187 8.40 4.58 -10.77
N GLU A 188 8.67 4.35 -9.49
CA GLU A 188 9.99 4.57 -8.92
C GLU A 188 10.95 3.45 -9.33
N ILE A 189 12.17 3.82 -9.76
CA ILE A 189 13.26 2.88 -9.97
C ILE A 189 14.16 2.96 -8.74
N PRO A 190 14.07 2.01 -7.79
CA PRO A 190 14.84 2.06 -6.57
C PRO A 190 16.32 1.82 -6.86
N HIS A 191 17.19 2.32 -5.98
CA HIS A 191 18.59 1.92 -6.00
C HIS A 191 18.72 0.43 -5.66
N ILE A 192 19.27 -0.35 -6.57
CA ILE A 192 19.43 -1.80 -6.43
C ILE A 192 20.86 -2.13 -6.03
N GLU A 193 21.02 -2.72 -4.85
CA GLU A 193 22.31 -3.27 -4.40
C GLU A 193 22.52 -4.66 -5.00
N GLU A 194 23.57 -4.83 -5.80
CA GLU A 194 23.89 -6.11 -6.44
C GLU A 194 24.38 -7.14 -5.41
N ASN A 195 23.77 -8.34 -5.42
CA ASN A 195 24.13 -9.43 -4.49
C ASN A 195 25.20 -10.39 -5.05
N GLY A 196 25.73 -10.12 -6.24
CA GLY A 196 26.80 -10.88 -6.89
C GLY A 196 26.37 -12.21 -7.49
N LYS A 197 25.08 -12.53 -7.54
CA LYS A 197 24.54 -13.77 -8.15
C LYS A 197 23.77 -13.44 -9.43
N SER A 198 23.75 -14.38 -10.37
CA SER A 198 23.13 -14.21 -11.67
C SER A 198 22.02 -15.23 -11.94
N VAL A 199 21.00 -14.82 -12.68
CA VAL A 199 19.86 -15.67 -13.08
C VAL A 199 19.60 -15.49 -14.59
N ALA A 200 19.50 -16.61 -15.32
CA ALA A 200 19.03 -16.63 -16.70
C ALA A 200 17.52 -16.88 -16.71
N ILE A 201 16.80 -16.12 -17.54
CA ILE A 201 15.37 -16.33 -17.77
C ILE A 201 15.17 -16.61 -19.27
N VAL A 202 14.50 -17.71 -19.59
CA VAL A 202 14.18 -18.10 -20.95
C VAL A 202 12.69 -17.89 -21.20
N GLY A 203 12.37 -16.89 -22.01
CA GLY A 203 11.00 -16.46 -22.34
C GLY A 203 10.65 -15.09 -21.78
N GLY A 204 10.39 -14.13 -22.65
CA GLY A 204 10.01 -12.73 -22.34
C GLY A 204 8.51 -12.49 -22.30
N GLY A 205 7.70 -13.53 -22.00
CA GLY A 205 6.28 -13.39 -21.72
C GLY A 205 5.99 -12.85 -20.32
N PRO A 206 4.71 -12.70 -19.92
CA PRO A 206 4.33 -12.06 -18.64
C PRO A 206 4.95 -12.72 -17.40
N ALA A 207 5.15 -14.04 -17.40
CA ALA A 207 5.81 -14.75 -16.30
C ALA A 207 7.30 -14.41 -16.22
N GLY A 208 8.01 -14.45 -17.37
CA GLY A 208 9.43 -14.13 -17.43
C GLY A 208 9.74 -12.66 -17.13
N LEU A 209 8.90 -11.73 -17.62
CA LEU A 209 9.00 -10.30 -17.32
C LEU A 209 8.80 -10.04 -15.82
N SER A 210 7.81 -10.67 -15.22
CA SER A 210 7.55 -10.57 -13.78
C SER A 210 8.72 -11.13 -12.96
N ALA A 211 9.23 -12.32 -13.31
CA ALA A 211 10.39 -12.91 -12.65
C ALA A 211 11.64 -12.02 -12.79
N ALA A 212 11.89 -11.45 -13.97
CA ALA A 212 13.01 -10.54 -14.20
C ALA A 212 12.95 -9.31 -13.29
N TYR A 213 11.80 -8.66 -13.23
CA TYR A 213 11.57 -7.49 -12.40
C TYR A 213 11.83 -7.78 -10.91
N PHE A 214 11.17 -8.79 -10.34
CA PHE A 214 11.31 -9.10 -8.92
C PHE A 214 12.72 -9.60 -8.55
N LEU A 215 13.37 -10.38 -9.43
CA LEU A 215 14.76 -10.79 -9.21
C LEU A 215 15.70 -9.58 -9.24
N ARG A 216 15.48 -8.61 -10.14
CA ARG A 216 16.24 -7.36 -10.15
C ARG A 216 16.08 -6.59 -8.85
N LEU A 217 14.84 -6.42 -8.37
CA LEU A 217 14.58 -5.75 -7.09
C LEU A 217 15.27 -6.44 -5.89
N LEU A 218 15.49 -7.75 -5.99
CA LEU A 218 16.23 -8.54 -4.99
C LEU A 218 17.76 -8.50 -5.16
N GLY A 219 18.27 -7.73 -6.14
CA GLY A 219 19.70 -7.52 -6.37
C GLY A 219 20.37 -8.60 -7.23
N TYR A 220 19.63 -9.46 -7.91
CA TYR A 220 20.20 -10.47 -8.81
C TYR A 220 20.52 -9.87 -10.18
N ALA A 221 21.68 -10.19 -10.75
CA ALA A 221 21.99 -9.91 -12.14
C ALA A 221 21.12 -10.80 -13.05
N VAL A 222 20.24 -10.21 -13.86
CA VAL A 222 19.27 -10.94 -14.70
C VAL A 222 19.62 -10.79 -16.18
N THR A 223 19.67 -11.93 -16.89
CA THR A 223 19.68 -11.98 -18.36
C THR A 223 18.44 -12.71 -18.86
N LEU A 224 17.62 -11.99 -19.62
CA LEU A 224 16.41 -12.52 -20.24
C LEU A 224 16.66 -12.85 -21.72
N PHE A 225 16.36 -14.08 -22.11
CA PHE A 225 16.47 -14.58 -23.47
C PHE A 225 15.06 -14.75 -24.06
N GLU A 226 14.79 -14.15 -25.23
CA GLU A 226 13.51 -14.26 -25.93
C GLU A 226 13.73 -14.72 -27.38
N LYS A 227 12.92 -15.67 -27.85
CA LYS A 227 13.02 -16.20 -29.21
C LYS A 227 12.52 -15.23 -30.28
N GLU A 228 11.57 -14.37 -29.93
CA GLU A 228 10.96 -13.37 -30.80
C GLU A 228 11.75 -12.03 -30.76
N GLU A 229 11.42 -11.14 -31.67
CA GLU A 229 12.01 -9.80 -31.76
C GLU A 229 11.57 -8.90 -30.59
N PHE A 230 10.30 -9.00 -30.18
CA PHE A 230 9.69 -8.17 -29.12
C PHE A 230 9.32 -8.99 -27.90
N LEU A 231 9.36 -8.35 -26.73
CA LEU A 231 8.91 -8.92 -25.48
C LEU A 231 7.38 -8.92 -25.38
N GLY A 232 6.81 -9.67 -24.42
CA GLY A 232 5.39 -9.73 -24.12
C GLY A 232 4.75 -11.10 -24.36
N GLY A 233 5.41 -12.01 -25.09
CA GLY A 233 4.90 -13.37 -25.32
C GLY A 233 3.48 -13.37 -25.91
N MET A 234 2.57 -14.20 -25.37
CA MET A 234 1.19 -14.28 -25.86
C MET A 234 0.38 -12.99 -25.73
N MET A 235 0.75 -12.08 -24.85
CA MET A 235 0.12 -10.77 -24.76
C MET A 235 0.45 -9.90 -25.97
N ARG A 236 1.65 -10.05 -26.54
CA ARG A 236 2.08 -9.33 -27.76
C ARG A 236 1.69 -10.03 -29.05
N TYR A 237 1.77 -11.37 -29.08
CA TYR A 237 1.64 -12.16 -30.31
C TYR A 237 0.31 -12.91 -30.44
N GLY A 238 -0.45 -13.05 -29.35
CA GLY A 238 -1.72 -13.78 -29.31
C GLY A 238 -2.94 -12.89 -29.12
N ILE A 239 -2.83 -11.78 -28.41
CA ILE A 239 -3.94 -10.84 -28.19
C ILE A 239 -3.93 -9.79 -29.31
N PRO A 240 -5.06 -9.54 -29.99
CA PRO A 240 -5.14 -8.59 -31.09
C PRO A 240 -4.85 -7.14 -30.68
N ASP A 241 -4.26 -6.36 -31.59
CA ASP A 241 -3.85 -4.98 -31.39
C ASP A 241 -4.99 -4.06 -30.93
N TYR A 242 -6.22 -4.31 -31.40
CA TYR A 242 -7.41 -3.53 -30.99
C TYR A 242 -7.85 -3.77 -29.54
N ARG A 243 -7.33 -4.81 -28.87
CA ARG A 243 -7.53 -5.09 -27.43
C ARG A 243 -6.32 -4.68 -26.58
N LEU A 244 -5.12 -4.93 -27.11
CA LEU A 244 -3.87 -4.58 -26.43
C LEU A 244 -2.88 -4.00 -27.46
N PRO A 245 -2.83 -2.68 -27.59
CA PRO A 245 -1.93 -2.02 -28.54
C PRO A 245 -0.45 -2.37 -28.24
N PRO A 246 0.36 -2.72 -29.28
CA PRO A 246 1.76 -3.07 -29.12
C PRO A 246 2.61 -2.06 -28.32
N PRO A 247 2.45 -0.73 -28.47
CA PRO A 247 3.21 0.24 -27.69
C PRO A 247 3.00 0.13 -26.18
N VAL A 248 1.82 -0.30 -25.73
CA VAL A 248 1.50 -0.46 -24.30
C VAL A 248 2.37 -1.55 -23.69
N ILE A 249 2.29 -2.77 -24.21
CA ILE A 249 3.05 -3.90 -23.69
C ILE A 249 4.56 -3.70 -23.84
N GLN A 250 4.99 -3.05 -24.95
CA GLN A 250 6.40 -2.78 -25.19
C GLN A 250 6.97 -1.80 -24.16
N SER A 251 6.26 -0.70 -23.88
CA SER A 251 6.68 0.30 -22.88
C SER A 251 6.82 -0.32 -21.49
N GLU A 252 5.82 -1.10 -21.06
CA GLU A 252 5.87 -1.80 -19.77
C GLU A 252 7.03 -2.81 -19.72
N ALA A 253 7.23 -3.61 -20.77
CA ALA A 253 8.30 -4.60 -20.82
C ALA A 253 9.69 -3.96 -20.75
N GLU A 254 9.90 -2.83 -21.43
CA GLU A 254 11.16 -2.09 -21.37
C GLU A 254 11.42 -1.48 -20.01
N TRP A 255 10.39 -0.92 -19.37
CA TRP A 255 10.50 -0.39 -18.03
C TRP A 255 10.82 -1.49 -17.00
N LEU A 256 10.14 -2.64 -17.05
CA LEU A 256 10.37 -3.78 -16.16
C LEU A 256 11.78 -4.39 -16.28
N THR A 257 12.38 -4.31 -17.46
CA THR A 257 13.66 -4.96 -17.75
C THR A 257 14.81 -3.96 -17.84
N LYS A 258 14.90 -3.22 -18.94
CA LYS A 258 16.03 -2.30 -19.22
C LYS A 258 16.17 -1.19 -18.19
N ALA A 259 15.08 -0.57 -17.77
CA ALA A 259 15.12 0.49 -16.77
C ALA A 259 15.60 -0.02 -15.38
N HIS A 260 15.29 -1.28 -15.04
CA HIS A 260 15.78 -1.93 -13.82
C HIS A 260 17.13 -2.66 -13.98
N GLY A 261 17.82 -2.48 -15.10
CA GLY A 261 19.16 -3.01 -15.34
C GLY A 261 19.22 -4.50 -15.68
N ALA A 262 18.14 -5.11 -16.20
CA ALA A 262 18.20 -6.45 -16.75
C ALA A 262 18.78 -6.44 -18.16
N THR A 263 19.62 -7.42 -18.49
CA THR A 263 20.10 -7.64 -19.85
C THR A 263 19.05 -8.40 -20.66
N VAL A 264 18.66 -7.87 -21.82
CA VAL A 264 17.67 -8.51 -22.71
C VAL A 264 18.36 -8.95 -24.00
N LYS A 265 18.17 -10.22 -24.37
CA LYS A 265 18.67 -10.81 -25.62
C LYS A 265 17.49 -11.41 -26.39
N THR A 266 17.05 -10.72 -27.43
CA THR A 266 15.99 -11.19 -28.35
C THR A 266 16.55 -12.04 -29.49
N ASN A 267 15.67 -12.74 -30.23
CA ASN A 267 16.02 -13.67 -31.29
C ASN A 267 16.94 -14.83 -30.83
N MET A 268 16.78 -15.27 -29.58
CA MET A 268 17.58 -16.32 -28.95
C MET A 268 16.68 -17.52 -28.56
N THR A 269 16.71 -18.56 -29.35
CA THR A 269 15.88 -19.76 -29.14
C THR A 269 16.66 -20.82 -28.36
N LEU A 270 16.04 -21.34 -27.28
CA LEU A 270 16.58 -22.49 -26.56
C LEU A 270 16.61 -23.73 -27.48
N GLY A 271 17.70 -24.49 -27.46
CA GLY A 271 17.93 -25.66 -28.31
C GLY A 271 18.56 -25.31 -29.67
N ARG A 272 18.54 -24.06 -30.11
CA ARG A 272 19.15 -23.58 -31.37
C ARG A 272 20.33 -22.64 -31.10
N ASP A 273 20.08 -21.52 -30.41
CA ASP A 273 21.06 -20.44 -30.19
C ASP A 273 21.71 -20.54 -28.81
N ILE A 274 20.96 -21.07 -27.84
CA ILE A 274 21.38 -21.31 -26.45
C ILE A 274 20.99 -22.73 -26.04
N THR A 275 21.72 -23.32 -25.10
CA THR A 275 21.42 -24.64 -24.52
C THR A 275 21.19 -24.56 -23.04
N LEU A 276 20.35 -25.44 -22.49
CA LEU A 276 20.08 -25.46 -21.04
C LEU A 276 21.36 -25.72 -20.22
N ASP A 277 22.21 -26.64 -20.66
CA ASP A 277 23.48 -26.94 -19.98
C ASP A 277 24.44 -25.76 -20.05
N GLY A 278 24.48 -25.01 -21.16
CA GLY A 278 25.27 -23.79 -21.31
C GLY A 278 24.79 -22.73 -20.29
N LEU A 279 23.49 -22.51 -20.18
CA LEU A 279 22.92 -21.56 -19.21
C LEU A 279 23.19 -21.98 -17.77
N ARG A 280 23.10 -23.27 -17.45
CA ARG A 280 23.41 -23.78 -16.09
C ARG A 280 24.90 -23.67 -15.73
N ALA A 281 25.77 -23.67 -16.71
CA ALA A 281 27.23 -23.48 -16.50
C ALA A 281 27.58 -22.01 -16.28
N GLU A 282 26.82 -21.07 -16.87
CA GLU A 282 27.10 -19.63 -16.85
C GLU A 282 26.37 -18.92 -15.70
N PHE A 283 25.16 -19.35 -15.35
CA PHE A 283 24.29 -18.67 -14.37
C PHE A 283 24.11 -19.49 -13.10
N GLY A 284 23.90 -18.78 -11.98
CA GLY A 284 23.61 -19.41 -10.68
C GLY A 284 22.25 -20.12 -10.63
N ALA A 285 21.26 -19.65 -11.38
CA ALA A 285 19.96 -20.29 -11.54
C ALA A 285 19.40 -20.01 -12.95
N VAL A 286 18.49 -20.89 -13.41
CA VAL A 286 17.79 -20.76 -14.71
C VAL A 286 16.29 -20.84 -14.49
N VAL A 287 15.54 -19.90 -15.05
CA VAL A 287 14.07 -19.89 -15.06
C VAL A 287 13.57 -20.16 -16.48
N LEU A 288 12.78 -21.21 -16.64
CA LEU A 288 12.10 -21.53 -17.90
C LEU A 288 10.67 -20.96 -17.86
N ALA A 289 10.37 -19.99 -18.73
CA ALA A 289 9.09 -19.28 -18.81
C ALA A 289 8.58 -19.16 -20.27
N MET A 290 8.75 -20.23 -21.06
CA MET A 290 8.53 -20.23 -22.51
C MET A 290 7.04 -20.27 -22.92
N GLY A 291 6.11 -20.49 -22.00
CA GLY A 291 4.66 -20.46 -22.23
C GLY A 291 4.12 -21.64 -23.07
N CYS A 292 2.94 -21.45 -23.69
CA CYS A 292 2.24 -22.42 -24.55
C CYS A 292 2.02 -21.82 -25.94
N TRP A 293 2.79 -22.25 -26.95
CA TRP A 293 2.79 -21.66 -28.27
C TRP A 293 2.12 -22.52 -29.36
N SER A 294 1.73 -23.76 -29.07
CA SER A 294 1.10 -24.66 -30.01
C SER A 294 -0.39 -24.82 -29.77
N SER A 295 -1.20 -24.74 -30.81
CA SER A 295 -2.63 -25.02 -30.73
C SER A 295 -2.89 -26.49 -30.51
N SER A 296 -3.86 -26.82 -29.69
CA SER A 296 -4.32 -28.20 -29.51
C SER A 296 -5.02 -28.70 -30.79
N PRO A 297 -4.71 -29.91 -31.28
CA PRO A 297 -5.35 -30.50 -32.44
C PRO A 297 -6.84 -30.85 -32.16
N ILE A 298 -7.70 -30.73 -33.20
CA ILE A 298 -9.13 -31.07 -33.11
C ILE A 298 -9.32 -32.58 -32.96
N ARG A 299 -8.43 -33.38 -33.54
CA ARG A 299 -8.42 -34.85 -33.55
C ARG A 299 -9.60 -35.45 -34.29
N VAL A 300 -9.89 -34.92 -35.46
CA VAL A 300 -10.92 -35.43 -36.36
C VAL A 300 -10.34 -35.76 -37.74
N PRO A 301 -10.89 -36.69 -38.51
CA PRO A 301 -10.48 -36.93 -39.90
C PRO A 301 -10.54 -35.64 -40.72
N GLY A 302 -9.54 -35.41 -41.57
CA GLY A 302 -9.43 -34.23 -42.42
C GLY A 302 -8.82 -32.98 -41.74
N GLU A 303 -8.33 -33.11 -40.50
CA GLU A 303 -7.63 -32.01 -39.81
C GLU A 303 -6.34 -31.59 -40.52
N GLU A 304 -5.74 -32.50 -41.30
CA GLU A 304 -4.54 -32.27 -42.13
C GLU A 304 -4.78 -31.48 -43.40
N LEU A 305 -6.03 -31.23 -43.78
CA LEU A 305 -6.37 -30.54 -45.04
C LEU A 305 -5.87 -29.07 -45.03
N PRO A 306 -5.33 -28.61 -46.17
CA PRO A 306 -5.05 -27.17 -46.37
C PRO A 306 -6.28 -26.33 -46.14
N GLY A 307 -6.17 -25.34 -45.23
CA GLY A 307 -7.28 -24.51 -44.77
C GLY A 307 -7.69 -24.77 -43.31
N VAL A 308 -7.14 -25.82 -42.68
CA VAL A 308 -7.22 -25.98 -41.18
C VAL A 308 -6.03 -25.27 -40.56
N ILE A 309 -6.30 -24.38 -39.64
CA ILE A 309 -5.32 -23.47 -39.04
C ILE A 309 -5.42 -23.53 -37.50
N GLY A 310 -4.29 -23.61 -36.82
CA GLY A 310 -4.27 -23.46 -35.37
C GLY A 310 -4.60 -22.00 -34.96
N GLY A 311 -5.42 -21.82 -33.95
CA GLY A 311 -5.87 -20.49 -33.50
C GLY A 311 -4.72 -19.56 -33.10
N ILE A 312 -3.71 -20.08 -32.41
CA ILE A 312 -2.51 -19.31 -32.04
C ILE A 312 -1.68 -18.95 -33.28
N ASN A 313 -1.52 -19.91 -34.23
CA ASN A 313 -0.79 -19.62 -35.47
C ASN A 313 -1.47 -18.54 -36.29
N PHE A 314 -2.80 -18.54 -36.35
CA PHE A 314 -3.57 -17.52 -37.04
C PHE A 314 -3.37 -16.14 -36.37
N LEU A 315 -3.59 -16.05 -35.07
CA LEU A 315 -3.43 -14.79 -34.32
C LEU A 315 -1.99 -14.26 -34.40
N TYR A 316 -0.99 -15.13 -34.33
CA TYR A 316 0.43 -14.77 -34.49
C TYR A 316 0.67 -14.06 -35.84
N THR A 317 0.10 -14.58 -36.94
CA THR A 317 0.29 -13.95 -38.27
C THR A 317 -0.44 -12.62 -38.40
N VAL A 318 -1.61 -12.48 -37.75
CA VAL A 318 -2.37 -11.21 -37.70
C VAL A 318 -1.57 -10.17 -36.95
N ASN A 319 -1.10 -10.48 -35.76
CA ASN A 319 -0.38 -9.53 -34.89
C ASN A 319 1.04 -9.16 -35.39
N ASN A 320 1.59 -9.97 -36.31
CA ASN A 320 2.82 -9.64 -37.03
C ASN A 320 2.59 -8.91 -38.39
N ASN A 321 1.39 -8.36 -38.62
CA ASN A 321 1.02 -7.67 -39.83
C ASN A 321 1.22 -8.52 -41.12
N ASN A 322 1.10 -9.82 -40.98
CA ASN A 322 1.21 -10.78 -42.11
C ASN A 322 0.03 -11.79 -42.06
N PRO A 323 -1.23 -11.32 -42.12
CA PRO A 323 -2.37 -12.18 -41.96
C PRO A 323 -2.47 -13.22 -43.06
N MET A 324 -2.79 -14.45 -42.69
CA MET A 324 -3.08 -15.53 -43.64
C MET A 324 -4.31 -15.16 -44.49
N LYS A 325 -4.27 -15.48 -45.78
CA LYS A 325 -5.46 -15.30 -46.62
C LYS A 325 -6.53 -16.31 -46.24
N LEU A 326 -7.66 -15.82 -45.80
CA LEU A 326 -8.85 -16.62 -45.52
C LEU A 326 -9.79 -16.66 -46.73
N GLY A 327 -10.60 -17.73 -46.83
CA GLY A 327 -11.75 -17.76 -47.71
C GLY A 327 -12.90 -16.94 -47.14
N LYS A 328 -14.07 -17.02 -47.80
CA LYS A 328 -15.25 -16.22 -47.44
C LYS A 328 -15.95 -16.72 -46.19
N ARG A 329 -15.87 -18.03 -45.93
CA ARG A 329 -16.58 -18.68 -44.81
C ARG A 329 -15.58 -19.34 -43.90
N VAL A 330 -15.60 -18.97 -42.63
CA VAL A 330 -14.65 -19.44 -41.61
C VAL A 330 -15.38 -20.05 -40.43
N ALA A 331 -15.03 -21.25 -40.03
CA ALA A 331 -15.49 -21.83 -38.76
C ALA A 331 -14.36 -21.78 -37.73
N VAL A 332 -14.64 -21.21 -36.56
CA VAL A 332 -13.73 -21.22 -35.41
C VAL A 332 -14.26 -22.21 -34.38
N ILE A 333 -13.44 -23.21 -34.07
CA ILE A 333 -13.82 -24.29 -33.12
C ILE A 333 -13.34 -23.93 -31.73
N GLY A 334 -14.28 -23.68 -30.82
CA GLY A 334 -13.95 -23.36 -29.41
C GLY A 334 -14.87 -22.31 -28.83
N GLY A 335 -14.78 -22.09 -27.51
CA GLY A 335 -15.61 -21.14 -26.78
C GLY A 335 -14.87 -20.35 -25.72
N GLY A 336 -13.54 -20.28 -25.80
CA GLY A 336 -12.69 -19.46 -24.93
C GLY A 336 -12.29 -18.13 -25.56
N ASN A 337 -11.56 -17.27 -24.82
CA ASN A 337 -11.13 -15.96 -25.31
C ASN A 337 -10.31 -16.05 -26.61
N THR A 338 -9.47 -17.07 -26.76
CA THR A 338 -8.73 -17.32 -28.03
C THR A 338 -9.67 -17.53 -29.22
N ALA A 339 -10.83 -18.16 -29.01
CA ALA A 339 -11.83 -18.32 -30.07
C ALA A 339 -12.52 -16.99 -30.40
N MET A 340 -12.81 -16.15 -29.39
CA MET A 340 -13.35 -14.80 -29.59
C MET A 340 -12.36 -13.92 -30.35
N ASP A 341 -11.10 -13.92 -29.97
CA ASP A 341 -10.06 -13.19 -30.69
C ASP A 341 -9.91 -13.68 -32.13
N ALA A 342 -9.88 -14.99 -32.35
CA ALA A 342 -9.74 -15.57 -33.68
C ALA A 342 -10.93 -15.27 -34.59
N CYS A 343 -12.19 -15.36 -34.11
CA CYS A 343 -13.35 -15.08 -34.94
C CYS A 343 -13.45 -13.57 -35.29
N ARG A 344 -13.19 -12.70 -34.35
CA ARG A 344 -13.19 -11.24 -34.58
C ARG A 344 -12.05 -10.82 -35.54
N CYS A 345 -10.87 -11.43 -35.41
CA CYS A 345 -9.78 -11.25 -36.39
C CYS A 345 -10.14 -11.79 -37.76
N ALA A 346 -10.85 -12.93 -37.86
CA ALA A 346 -11.28 -13.45 -39.15
C ALA A 346 -12.24 -12.51 -39.88
N VAL A 347 -13.15 -11.84 -39.18
CA VAL A 347 -14.00 -10.77 -39.74
C VAL A 347 -13.13 -9.62 -40.26
N ARG A 348 -12.17 -9.14 -39.47
CA ARG A 348 -11.24 -8.06 -39.83
C ARG A 348 -10.33 -8.41 -41.02
N CYS A 349 -10.02 -9.70 -41.20
CA CYS A 349 -9.29 -10.21 -42.35
C CYS A 349 -10.15 -10.39 -43.58
N GLY A 350 -11.42 -9.98 -43.56
CA GLY A 350 -12.30 -9.94 -44.75
C GLY A 350 -13.13 -11.19 -44.99
N ALA A 351 -13.27 -12.10 -44.01
CA ALA A 351 -14.25 -13.19 -44.10
C ALA A 351 -15.67 -12.65 -44.12
N GLU A 352 -16.51 -13.13 -45.05
CA GLU A 352 -17.90 -12.68 -45.23
C GLU A 352 -18.82 -13.31 -44.19
N LYS A 353 -18.51 -14.55 -43.76
CA LYS A 353 -19.25 -15.29 -42.74
C LYS A 353 -18.29 -15.98 -41.80
N VAL A 354 -18.44 -15.75 -40.51
CA VAL A 354 -17.64 -16.38 -39.45
C VAL A 354 -18.56 -17.08 -38.46
N TYR A 355 -18.28 -18.35 -38.22
CA TYR A 355 -19.06 -19.21 -37.29
C TYR A 355 -18.21 -19.59 -36.10
N ILE A 356 -18.75 -19.44 -34.88
CA ILE A 356 -18.25 -20.14 -33.69
C ILE A 356 -18.96 -21.47 -33.57
N VAL A 357 -18.23 -22.57 -33.59
CA VAL A 357 -18.76 -23.93 -33.34
C VAL A 357 -18.36 -24.35 -31.92
N TYR A 358 -19.37 -24.50 -31.06
CA TYR A 358 -19.16 -24.81 -29.66
C TYR A 358 -20.03 -25.98 -29.17
N ARG A 359 -19.40 -26.95 -28.51
CA ARG A 359 -20.02 -28.21 -28.08
C ARG A 359 -21.00 -28.11 -26.88
N ARG A 360 -21.11 -26.97 -26.23
CA ARG A 360 -22.02 -26.65 -25.13
C ARG A 360 -22.91 -25.44 -25.49
N THR A 361 -23.61 -24.88 -24.51
CA THR A 361 -24.35 -23.62 -24.69
C THR A 361 -23.50 -22.41 -24.30
N GLU A 362 -24.05 -21.22 -24.44
CA GLU A 362 -23.38 -19.96 -24.09
C GLU A 362 -23.04 -19.89 -22.60
N ASP A 363 -23.92 -20.41 -21.74
CA ASP A 363 -23.73 -20.41 -20.29
C ASP A 363 -22.46 -21.17 -19.84
N GLU A 364 -22.06 -22.17 -20.60
CA GLU A 364 -20.82 -22.93 -20.34
C GLU A 364 -19.59 -22.40 -21.09
N MET A 365 -19.71 -21.29 -21.84
CA MET A 365 -18.54 -20.70 -22.50
C MET A 365 -17.58 -20.11 -21.46
N PRO A 366 -16.29 -20.45 -21.53
CA PRO A 366 -15.29 -19.84 -20.64
C PRO A 366 -14.82 -18.46 -21.11
N ALA A 367 -15.28 -17.96 -22.25
CA ALA A 367 -14.99 -16.63 -22.74
C ALA A 367 -15.72 -15.55 -21.92
N GLU A 368 -15.14 -14.36 -21.85
CA GLU A 368 -15.74 -13.20 -21.22
C GLU A 368 -17.06 -12.84 -21.90
N LYS A 369 -18.10 -12.56 -21.12
CA LYS A 369 -19.45 -12.20 -21.66
C LYS A 369 -19.38 -10.98 -22.57
N ILE A 370 -18.52 -10.02 -22.28
CA ILE A 370 -18.34 -8.83 -23.12
C ILE A 370 -17.75 -9.21 -24.48
N GLU A 371 -16.78 -10.13 -24.53
CA GLU A 371 -16.18 -10.61 -25.78
C GLU A 371 -17.19 -11.37 -26.66
N ILE A 372 -18.08 -12.17 -26.05
CA ILE A 372 -19.15 -12.86 -26.76
C ILE A 372 -20.13 -11.85 -27.36
N LYS A 373 -20.53 -10.83 -26.59
CA LYS A 373 -21.41 -9.75 -27.02
C LYS A 373 -20.79 -9.00 -28.23
N GLU A 374 -19.54 -8.59 -28.10
CA GLU A 374 -18.82 -7.86 -29.15
C GLU A 374 -18.63 -8.68 -30.43
N ALA A 375 -18.33 -9.98 -30.33
CA ALA A 375 -18.25 -10.85 -31.48
C ALA A 375 -19.59 -10.92 -32.24
N ARG A 376 -20.72 -10.97 -31.53
CA ARG A 376 -22.07 -10.90 -32.17
C ARG A 376 -22.34 -9.56 -32.84
N GLU A 377 -21.99 -8.47 -32.18
CA GLU A 377 -22.15 -7.12 -32.74
C GLU A 377 -21.31 -6.95 -34.01
N GLU A 378 -20.19 -7.66 -34.14
CA GLU A 378 -19.34 -7.69 -35.32
C GLU A 378 -19.78 -8.72 -36.39
N GLY A 379 -20.93 -9.38 -36.20
CA GLY A 379 -21.53 -10.26 -37.20
C GLY A 379 -21.12 -11.72 -37.14
N VAL A 380 -20.49 -12.17 -36.03
CA VAL A 380 -20.16 -13.59 -35.82
C VAL A 380 -21.41 -14.40 -35.47
N GLU A 381 -21.62 -15.51 -36.17
CA GLU A 381 -22.74 -16.45 -35.94
C GLU A 381 -22.30 -17.58 -34.96
N PHE A 382 -23.13 -17.85 -33.95
CA PHE A 382 -22.80 -18.88 -32.93
C PHE A 382 -23.63 -20.15 -33.17
N ILE A 383 -22.95 -21.29 -33.34
CA ILE A 383 -23.55 -22.61 -33.49
C ILE A 383 -23.22 -23.41 -32.20
N PHE A 384 -24.17 -23.42 -31.28
CA PHE A 384 -24.08 -24.12 -30.01
C PHE A 384 -24.46 -25.60 -30.13
N LEU A 385 -24.10 -26.39 -29.15
CA LEU A 385 -24.37 -27.81 -29.07
C LEU A 385 -23.89 -28.59 -30.32
N ALA A 386 -22.74 -28.19 -30.85
CA ALA A 386 -22.14 -28.73 -32.05
C ALA A 386 -20.66 -29.08 -31.81
N ALA A 387 -20.26 -30.29 -32.09
CA ALA A 387 -18.87 -30.74 -32.01
C ALA A 387 -18.40 -31.21 -33.42
N PRO A 388 -17.17 -30.86 -33.85
CA PRO A 388 -16.58 -31.36 -35.08
C PRO A 388 -16.50 -32.88 -35.06
N LYS A 389 -16.87 -33.55 -36.14
CA LYS A 389 -16.76 -35.00 -36.36
C LYS A 389 -15.79 -35.34 -37.50
N ALA A 390 -15.78 -34.52 -38.55
CA ALA A 390 -14.87 -34.63 -39.66
C ALA A 390 -14.76 -33.29 -40.40
N ILE A 391 -13.65 -33.10 -41.13
CA ILE A 391 -13.47 -32.00 -42.06
C ILE A 391 -13.30 -32.60 -43.43
N GLU A 392 -14.06 -32.13 -44.42
CA GLU A 392 -14.13 -32.75 -45.77
C GLU A 392 -13.78 -31.70 -46.83
N GLY A 393 -13.20 -32.19 -47.92
CA GLY A 393 -12.85 -31.39 -49.06
C GLY A 393 -11.96 -32.11 -50.08
N ASN A 394 -11.86 -31.58 -51.29
CA ASN A 394 -11.01 -32.16 -52.36
C ASN A 394 -9.71 -31.32 -52.44
N GLY A 395 -8.71 -31.73 -51.67
CA GLY A 395 -7.39 -31.06 -51.63
C GLY A 395 -7.33 -29.80 -50.77
N LYS A 396 -8.46 -29.27 -50.28
CA LYS A 396 -8.59 -28.19 -49.34
C LYS A 396 -9.90 -28.30 -48.56
N VAL A 397 -10.08 -27.59 -47.48
CA VAL A 397 -11.33 -27.50 -46.73
C VAL A 397 -12.49 -27.00 -47.60
N GLU A 398 -13.63 -27.70 -47.63
CA GLU A 398 -14.87 -27.27 -48.27
C GLU A 398 -16.06 -27.29 -47.30
N ARG A 399 -16.05 -28.17 -46.27
CA ARG A 399 -17.08 -28.22 -45.24
C ARG A 399 -16.57 -28.91 -43.96
N ILE A 400 -17.22 -28.60 -42.86
CA ILE A 400 -17.05 -29.31 -41.60
C ILE A 400 -18.35 -30.08 -41.26
N ILE A 401 -18.20 -31.36 -40.92
CA ILE A 401 -19.30 -32.18 -40.40
C ILE A 401 -19.31 -32.08 -38.90
N CYS A 402 -20.41 -31.60 -38.35
CA CYS A 402 -20.62 -31.45 -36.94
C CYS A 402 -21.62 -32.48 -36.41
N GLU A 403 -21.40 -33.00 -35.23
CA GLU A 403 -22.37 -33.83 -34.48
C GLU A 403 -23.11 -32.96 -33.47
N LYS A 404 -24.46 -33.09 -33.45
CA LYS A 404 -25.28 -32.41 -32.46
C LYS A 404 -25.02 -33.00 -31.06
N MET A 405 -24.99 -32.10 -30.07
CA MET A 405 -24.73 -32.45 -28.67
C MET A 405 -25.95 -32.15 -27.80
N THR A 406 -26.04 -32.85 -26.69
CA THR A 406 -26.90 -32.48 -25.54
C THR A 406 -26.03 -32.24 -24.31
N LEU A 407 -26.61 -31.69 -23.25
CA LEU A 407 -25.89 -31.45 -22.00
C LEU A 407 -26.28 -32.52 -20.97
N GLY A 408 -25.29 -33.25 -20.48
CA GLY A 408 -25.38 -34.19 -19.36
C GLY A 408 -24.96 -33.55 -18.03
N ASP A 409 -24.51 -34.40 -17.09
CA ASP A 409 -24.10 -33.96 -15.75
C ASP A 409 -22.85 -33.03 -15.78
N PRO A 410 -22.69 -32.17 -14.76
CA PRO A 410 -21.52 -31.31 -14.62
C PRO A 410 -20.22 -32.14 -14.56
N ASP A 411 -19.19 -31.63 -15.24
CA ASP A 411 -17.82 -32.19 -15.16
C ASP A 411 -17.07 -31.66 -13.92
N ALA A 412 -15.83 -32.05 -13.74
CA ALA A 412 -14.98 -31.60 -12.61
C ALA A 412 -14.77 -30.08 -12.56
N SER A 413 -15.06 -29.36 -13.63
CA SER A 413 -15.02 -27.89 -13.67
C SER A 413 -16.37 -27.24 -13.35
N GLY A 414 -17.41 -28.01 -13.02
CA GLY A 414 -18.77 -27.56 -12.73
C GLY A 414 -19.60 -27.25 -13.99
N ARG A 415 -19.08 -27.43 -15.20
CA ARG A 415 -19.78 -27.21 -16.47
C ARG A 415 -20.44 -28.49 -16.95
N ARG A 416 -21.66 -28.41 -17.47
CA ARG A 416 -22.39 -29.58 -17.99
C ARG A 416 -21.63 -30.25 -19.14
N SER A 417 -21.52 -31.59 -19.06
CA SER A 417 -20.73 -32.37 -20.03
C SER A 417 -21.48 -32.49 -21.37
N PRO A 418 -20.83 -32.30 -22.54
CA PRO A 418 -21.45 -32.46 -23.83
C PRO A 418 -21.59 -33.96 -24.15
N VAL A 419 -22.80 -34.40 -24.50
CA VAL A 419 -23.12 -35.80 -24.86
C VAL A 419 -23.52 -35.86 -26.32
N PRO A 420 -22.90 -36.71 -27.17
CA PRO A 420 -23.25 -36.87 -28.57
C PRO A 420 -24.67 -37.41 -28.75
N THR A 421 -25.43 -36.91 -29.73
CA THR A 421 -26.78 -37.40 -30.07
C THR A 421 -26.78 -38.44 -31.20
N GLY A 422 -25.67 -38.54 -31.94
CA GLY A 422 -25.57 -39.35 -33.15
C GLY A 422 -26.02 -38.60 -34.42
N GLU A 423 -26.76 -37.50 -34.30
CA GLU A 423 -27.20 -36.69 -35.48
C GLU A 423 -26.05 -35.78 -35.97
N THR A 424 -25.87 -35.75 -37.29
CA THR A 424 -24.84 -34.94 -37.92
C THR A 424 -25.42 -33.96 -38.93
N PHE A 425 -24.72 -32.82 -39.11
CA PHE A 425 -25.00 -31.81 -40.10
C PHE A 425 -23.72 -31.20 -40.66
N ALA A 426 -23.78 -30.66 -41.85
CA ALA A 426 -22.65 -30.01 -42.51
C ALA A 426 -22.73 -28.49 -42.45
N ILE A 427 -21.61 -27.85 -42.31
CA ILE A 427 -21.43 -26.40 -42.46
C ILE A 427 -20.41 -26.17 -43.57
N GLU A 428 -20.82 -25.49 -44.62
CA GLU A 428 -19.96 -25.10 -45.76
C GLU A 428 -18.95 -24.02 -45.28
N VAL A 429 -17.64 -24.32 -45.36
CA VAL A 429 -16.57 -23.43 -44.91
C VAL A 429 -15.35 -23.54 -45.79
N ASP A 430 -14.62 -22.46 -45.94
CA ASP A 430 -13.40 -22.41 -46.69
C ASP A 430 -12.16 -22.58 -45.77
N ASN A 431 -12.29 -22.27 -44.48
CA ASN A 431 -11.27 -22.43 -43.48
C ASN A 431 -11.86 -22.93 -42.16
N VAL A 432 -11.06 -23.66 -41.39
CA VAL A 432 -11.37 -24.05 -40.00
C VAL A 432 -10.23 -23.58 -39.09
N ILE A 433 -10.55 -22.84 -38.04
CA ILE A 433 -9.58 -22.35 -37.04
C ILE A 433 -9.77 -23.13 -35.73
N ALA A 434 -8.76 -23.88 -35.32
CA ALA A 434 -8.76 -24.68 -34.08
C ALA A 434 -8.38 -23.83 -32.85
N ALA A 435 -9.37 -23.41 -32.04
CA ALA A 435 -9.19 -22.61 -30.84
C ALA A 435 -9.66 -23.34 -29.55
N ILE A 436 -9.30 -24.63 -29.42
CA ILE A 436 -9.73 -25.55 -28.37
C ILE A 436 -8.70 -25.77 -27.25
N GLY A 437 -7.72 -24.90 -27.15
CA GLY A 437 -6.68 -24.89 -26.14
C GLY A 437 -5.28 -24.77 -26.71
N GLN A 438 -4.32 -24.62 -25.81
CA GLN A 438 -2.91 -24.45 -26.12
C GLN A 438 -2.09 -25.50 -25.39
N VAL A 439 -0.96 -25.89 -25.97
CA VAL A 439 -0.01 -26.85 -25.39
C VAL A 439 1.41 -26.32 -25.46
N VAL A 440 2.26 -26.82 -24.57
CA VAL A 440 3.69 -26.53 -24.57
C VAL A 440 4.37 -27.27 -25.73
N ASP A 441 5.27 -26.60 -26.43
CA ASP A 441 6.18 -27.24 -27.38
C ASP A 441 7.47 -27.63 -26.63
N PHE A 442 7.72 -28.93 -26.53
CA PHE A 442 8.89 -29.49 -25.84
C PHE A 442 10.01 -29.93 -26.77
N LYS A 443 9.95 -29.62 -28.08
CA LYS A 443 10.96 -30.08 -29.04
C LYS A 443 12.37 -29.63 -28.67
N GLU A 444 12.49 -28.53 -27.96
CA GLU A 444 13.76 -27.90 -27.62
C GLU A 444 14.16 -28.11 -26.14
N VAL A 445 13.39 -28.92 -25.39
CA VAL A 445 13.61 -29.18 -23.94
C VAL A 445 13.81 -30.67 -23.72
N ASP A 446 14.76 -31.05 -22.89
CA ASP A 446 15.01 -32.44 -22.51
C ASP A 446 13.75 -33.09 -21.92
N GLY A 447 13.42 -34.32 -22.40
CA GLY A 447 12.27 -35.10 -21.98
C GLY A 447 12.22 -35.46 -20.48
N VAL A 448 13.32 -35.33 -19.77
CA VAL A 448 13.41 -35.50 -18.30
C VAL A 448 12.66 -34.39 -17.54
N LEU A 449 12.52 -33.21 -18.14
CA LEU A 449 11.89 -32.06 -17.49
C LEU A 449 10.37 -32.00 -17.68
N HIS A 450 9.75 -32.84 -18.49
CA HIS A 450 8.32 -32.82 -18.79
C HIS A 450 7.68 -34.22 -18.86
N ASP A 451 6.35 -34.25 -18.76
CA ASP A 451 5.53 -35.48 -18.89
C ASP A 451 4.81 -35.58 -20.25
N GLY A 452 5.19 -34.77 -21.22
CA GLY A 452 4.56 -34.63 -22.53
C GLY A 452 3.41 -33.60 -22.57
N LYS A 453 2.96 -33.10 -21.46
CA LYS A 453 1.90 -32.08 -21.36
C LYS A 453 2.36 -30.82 -20.65
N ARG A 454 3.15 -30.96 -19.58
CA ARG A 454 3.64 -29.88 -18.73
C ARG A 454 5.06 -30.18 -18.28
N MET A 455 5.74 -29.13 -17.84
CA MET A 455 7.03 -29.28 -17.16
C MET A 455 6.82 -30.01 -15.82
N LYS A 456 7.72 -30.92 -15.49
CA LYS A 456 7.79 -31.55 -14.17
C LYS A 456 8.35 -30.53 -13.18
N VAL A 457 7.57 -30.21 -12.16
CA VAL A 457 7.90 -29.20 -11.15
C VAL A 457 7.24 -29.56 -9.82
N ASN A 458 7.90 -29.28 -8.73
CA ASN A 458 7.31 -29.36 -7.39
C ASN A 458 6.51 -28.08 -7.05
N ASP A 459 5.88 -28.05 -5.89
CA ASP A 459 5.06 -26.91 -5.43
C ASP A 459 5.88 -25.62 -5.23
N ASN A 460 7.22 -25.73 -5.25
CA ASN A 460 8.17 -24.64 -5.07
C ASN A 460 8.81 -24.19 -6.40
N TYR A 461 8.18 -24.42 -7.55
CA TYR A 461 8.66 -24.05 -8.89
C TYR A 461 9.95 -24.75 -9.34
N GLU A 462 10.51 -25.68 -8.54
CA GLU A 462 11.77 -26.35 -8.81
C GLU A 462 11.56 -27.58 -9.69
N THR A 463 12.32 -27.68 -10.77
CA THR A 463 12.36 -28.85 -11.64
C THR A 463 13.23 -29.97 -11.04
N PRO A 464 13.24 -31.19 -11.59
CA PRO A 464 14.16 -32.25 -11.16
C PRO A 464 15.66 -31.90 -11.31
N LEU A 465 15.99 -30.90 -12.13
CA LEU A 465 17.37 -30.41 -12.28
C LEU A 465 17.65 -29.30 -11.27
N PRO A 466 18.66 -29.48 -10.38
CA PRO A 466 18.99 -28.48 -9.37
C PRO A 466 19.34 -27.12 -10.01
N GLY A 467 18.79 -26.02 -9.44
CA GLY A 467 18.99 -24.67 -9.92
C GLY A 467 18.19 -24.31 -11.17
N VAL A 468 17.31 -25.22 -11.66
CA VAL A 468 16.41 -24.96 -12.78
C VAL A 468 14.98 -24.87 -12.27
N PHE A 469 14.34 -23.73 -12.52
CA PHE A 469 12.98 -23.41 -12.11
C PHE A 469 12.08 -23.22 -13.32
N THR A 470 10.76 -23.34 -13.15
CA THR A 470 9.81 -23.03 -14.21
C THR A 470 8.57 -22.33 -13.65
N CYS A 471 8.02 -21.40 -14.42
CA CYS A 471 6.82 -20.65 -14.05
C CYS A 471 5.94 -20.32 -15.27
N GLY A 472 4.71 -19.85 -15.01
CA GLY A 472 3.74 -19.52 -16.04
C GLY A 472 3.10 -20.75 -16.70
N ASP A 473 2.57 -20.57 -17.92
CA ASP A 473 1.77 -21.57 -18.62
C ASP A 473 2.51 -22.88 -18.88
N GLN A 474 3.82 -22.86 -18.90
CA GLN A 474 4.65 -24.06 -19.05
C GLN A 474 4.50 -25.01 -17.86
N GLN A 475 4.26 -24.48 -16.67
CA GLN A 475 3.98 -25.23 -15.45
C GLN A 475 2.49 -25.56 -15.33
N THR A 476 1.62 -24.53 -15.47
CA THR A 476 0.20 -24.64 -15.14
C THR A 476 -0.67 -25.13 -16.29
N GLY A 477 -0.17 -25.08 -17.53
CA GLY A 477 -0.96 -25.04 -18.75
C GLY A 477 -1.46 -23.61 -19.00
N ALA A 478 -2.04 -23.35 -20.16
CA ALA A 478 -2.52 -22.03 -20.54
C ALA A 478 -3.56 -21.49 -19.55
N LYS A 479 -3.27 -20.31 -19.01
CA LYS A 479 -4.06 -19.60 -18.01
C LYS A 479 -4.19 -18.11 -18.36
N ILE A 480 -4.87 -17.33 -17.51
CA ILE A 480 -4.97 -15.88 -17.68
C ILE A 480 -3.63 -15.20 -17.38
N ALA A 481 -3.35 -14.06 -18.03
CA ALA A 481 -2.06 -13.39 -17.95
C ALA A 481 -1.66 -13.00 -16.52
N ILE A 482 -2.63 -12.62 -15.67
CA ILE A 482 -2.35 -12.27 -14.26
C ILE A 482 -1.88 -13.47 -13.42
N GLU A 483 -2.26 -14.72 -13.77
CA GLU A 483 -1.71 -15.91 -13.13
C GLU A 483 -0.25 -16.14 -13.54
N ALA A 484 0.10 -15.89 -14.80
CA ALA A 484 1.47 -15.97 -15.26
C ALA A 484 2.37 -14.94 -14.56
N ILE A 485 1.90 -13.69 -14.41
CA ILE A 485 2.57 -12.63 -13.63
C ILE A 485 2.82 -13.09 -12.18
N ALA A 486 1.77 -13.60 -11.52
CA ALA A 486 1.86 -14.12 -10.16
C ALA A 486 2.89 -15.24 -10.02
N ASN A 487 2.89 -16.20 -10.97
CA ASN A 487 3.85 -17.28 -10.97
C ASN A 487 5.29 -16.79 -11.11
N GLY A 488 5.54 -15.79 -11.96
CA GLY A 488 6.86 -15.16 -12.10
C GLY A 488 7.34 -14.52 -10.80
N HIS A 489 6.47 -13.76 -10.13
CA HIS A 489 6.74 -13.14 -8.83
C HIS A 489 7.10 -14.18 -7.76
N PHE A 490 6.23 -15.17 -7.54
CA PHE A 490 6.46 -16.17 -6.49
C PHE A 490 7.64 -17.12 -6.81
N CYS A 491 7.93 -17.34 -8.09
CA CYS A 491 9.14 -18.05 -8.50
C CYS A 491 10.39 -17.25 -8.11
N ALA A 492 10.40 -15.93 -8.33
CA ALA A 492 11.51 -15.06 -7.94
C ALA A 492 11.76 -15.08 -6.42
N GLU A 493 10.70 -14.97 -5.60
CA GLU A 493 10.79 -15.10 -4.13
C GLU A 493 11.36 -16.48 -3.72
N THR A 494 10.92 -17.54 -4.39
CA THR A 494 11.39 -18.90 -4.11
C THR A 494 12.87 -19.09 -4.44
N ILE A 495 13.33 -18.50 -5.55
CA ILE A 495 14.75 -18.50 -5.96
C ILE A 495 15.60 -17.74 -4.94
N ASP A 496 15.11 -16.62 -4.41
CA ASP A 496 15.79 -15.87 -3.36
C ASP A 496 15.98 -16.72 -2.09
N VAL A 497 14.93 -17.44 -1.64
CA VAL A 497 15.02 -18.37 -0.52
C VAL A 497 15.99 -19.50 -0.82
N TRP A 498 15.97 -20.05 -2.04
CA TRP A 498 16.88 -21.11 -2.45
C TRP A 498 18.34 -20.66 -2.43
N PHE A 499 18.65 -19.49 -2.95
CA PHE A 499 20.03 -18.95 -2.88
C PHE A 499 20.51 -18.69 -1.45
N LYS A 500 19.61 -18.33 -0.53
CA LYS A 500 19.95 -18.07 0.89
C LYS A 500 20.08 -19.33 1.74
N THR A 501 19.29 -20.37 1.43
CA THR A 501 19.13 -21.55 2.31
C THR A 501 19.54 -22.86 1.68
N GLY A 502 19.77 -22.90 0.37
CA GLY A 502 20.01 -24.13 -0.40
C GLY A 502 18.74 -24.98 -0.63
N LYS A 503 17.56 -24.48 -0.24
CA LYS A 503 16.27 -25.20 -0.40
C LYS A 503 15.22 -24.26 -0.96
N ALA A 504 14.55 -24.68 -2.03
CA ALA A 504 13.40 -23.96 -2.54
C ALA A 504 12.22 -24.12 -1.56
N LYS A 505 11.65 -23.01 -1.13
CA LYS A 505 10.47 -22.99 -0.26
C LYS A 505 9.59 -21.80 -0.64
N LYS A 506 8.36 -22.09 -1.04
CA LYS A 506 7.34 -21.06 -1.27
C LYS A 506 6.97 -20.39 0.05
N ARG A 507 6.79 -19.06 0.01
CA ARG A 507 6.35 -18.31 1.18
C ARG A 507 4.97 -18.77 1.64
N PHE A 508 4.84 -19.13 2.92
CA PHE A 508 3.55 -19.33 3.56
C PHE A 508 2.91 -17.97 3.84
N VAL A 509 1.66 -17.80 3.45
CA VAL A 509 0.89 -16.58 3.71
C VAL A 509 -0.37 -16.98 4.48
N TYR A 510 -0.60 -16.33 5.61
CA TYR A 510 -1.80 -16.52 6.41
C TYR A 510 -2.70 -15.29 6.29
N ASP A 511 -3.94 -15.51 5.89
CA ASP A 511 -4.97 -14.48 5.85
C ASP A 511 -6.31 -15.04 6.33
N VAL A 512 -6.97 -14.32 7.22
CA VAL A 512 -8.34 -14.61 7.63
C VAL A 512 -9.29 -13.82 6.73
N THR A 513 -10.40 -14.44 6.37
CA THR A 513 -11.55 -13.78 5.74
C THR A 513 -12.79 -13.98 6.60
N ASN A 514 -13.67 -12.98 6.64
CA ASN A 514 -14.99 -13.14 7.25
C ASN A 514 -15.92 -13.89 6.26
N PRO A 515 -16.24 -15.17 6.50
CA PRO A 515 -17.07 -15.96 5.60
C PRO A 515 -18.54 -15.56 5.65
N ASN A 516 -18.96 -14.86 6.70
CA ASN A 516 -20.35 -14.50 6.99
C ASN A 516 -20.65 -13.04 6.66
N TYR A 517 -19.79 -12.35 5.91
CA TYR A 517 -20.03 -10.97 5.53
C TYR A 517 -21.25 -10.88 4.61
N SER A 518 -22.22 -10.09 5.00
CA SER A 518 -23.53 -9.93 4.35
C SER A 518 -23.82 -8.48 3.96
N GLU A 519 -24.96 -8.21 3.36
CA GLU A 519 -25.44 -6.87 3.07
C GLU A 519 -25.57 -6.01 4.33
N GLU A 520 -25.91 -6.63 5.47
CA GLU A 520 -26.07 -5.93 6.75
C GLU A 520 -24.72 -5.40 7.29
N ASP A 521 -23.61 -6.00 6.88
CA ASP A 521 -22.26 -5.58 7.26
C ASP A 521 -21.72 -4.41 6.41
N VAL A 522 -22.38 -4.07 5.30
CA VAL A 522 -22.00 -2.89 4.49
C VAL A 522 -22.27 -1.63 5.31
N PRO A 523 -21.28 -0.72 5.45
CA PRO A 523 -21.49 0.53 6.19
C PRO A 523 -22.70 1.31 5.69
N VAL A 524 -23.55 1.75 6.60
CA VAL A 524 -24.86 2.39 6.27
C VAL A 524 -24.66 3.59 5.34
N GLU A 525 -23.62 4.40 5.59
CA GLU A 525 -23.27 5.56 4.77
C GLU A 525 -22.81 5.19 3.35
N LYS A 526 -22.45 3.93 3.12
CA LYS A 526 -21.99 3.40 1.83
C LYS A 526 -22.99 2.45 1.16
N ARG A 527 -24.17 2.22 1.75
CA ARG A 527 -25.21 1.34 1.16
C ARG A 527 -25.91 1.98 -0.01
N ALA A 528 -26.13 3.30 0.03
CA ALA A 528 -26.87 4.01 -1.01
C ALA A 528 -26.31 3.74 -2.40
N ALA A 529 -27.21 3.52 -3.34
CA ALA A 529 -26.88 3.25 -4.72
C ALA A 529 -26.04 4.39 -5.34
N THR A 530 -24.87 4.02 -5.82
CA THR A 530 -24.01 4.90 -6.61
C THR A 530 -23.66 4.14 -7.87
N PRO A 531 -24.14 4.55 -9.05
CA PRO A 531 -23.95 3.82 -10.30
C PRO A 531 -22.47 3.60 -10.59
N ARG A 532 -22.15 2.41 -11.14
CA ARG A 532 -20.84 2.08 -11.66
C ARG A 532 -20.52 2.93 -12.87
N GLU A 533 -19.32 3.42 -12.98
CA GLU A 533 -18.83 4.10 -14.16
C GLU A 533 -18.33 3.09 -15.22
N HIS A 534 -18.68 3.34 -16.46
CA HIS A 534 -18.30 2.54 -17.61
C HIS A 534 -17.44 3.34 -18.59
N PRO A 535 -16.43 2.72 -19.22
CA PRO A 535 -15.69 3.38 -20.27
C PRO A 535 -16.55 3.63 -21.51
N ARG A 536 -16.17 4.61 -22.30
CA ARG A 536 -16.75 4.81 -23.62
C ARG A 536 -16.17 3.78 -24.61
N GLU A 537 -17.05 3.13 -25.34
CA GLU A 537 -16.69 2.17 -26.38
C GLU A 537 -17.21 2.65 -27.74
N GLU A 538 -16.48 2.33 -28.81
CA GLU A 538 -16.91 2.63 -30.17
C GLU A 538 -17.93 1.60 -30.68
N SER A 539 -18.83 2.02 -31.60
CA SER A 539 -19.79 1.10 -32.22
C SER A 539 -19.12 0.04 -33.09
N SER A 540 -19.83 -1.06 -33.36
CA SER A 540 -19.29 -2.15 -34.22
C SER A 540 -18.86 -1.68 -35.60
N GLU A 541 -19.58 -0.71 -36.19
CA GLU A 541 -19.24 -0.14 -37.50
C GLU A 541 -17.91 0.60 -37.43
N VAL A 542 -17.67 1.39 -36.39
CA VAL A 542 -16.40 2.11 -36.18
C VAL A 542 -15.27 1.13 -35.92
N ARG A 543 -15.50 0.11 -35.07
CA ARG A 543 -14.53 -0.95 -34.77
C ARG A 543 -14.06 -1.71 -36.01
N LEU A 544 -14.98 -2.02 -36.92
CA LEU A 544 -14.66 -2.72 -38.17
C LEU A 544 -14.01 -1.80 -39.21
N ALA A 545 -14.37 -0.50 -39.21
CA ALA A 545 -13.72 0.49 -40.10
C ALA A 545 -12.27 0.79 -39.68
N ARG A 546 -11.91 0.57 -38.40
CA ARG A 546 -10.57 0.79 -37.83
C ARG A 546 -10.06 -0.48 -37.16
N PRO A 547 -9.76 -1.54 -37.91
CA PRO A 547 -9.64 -2.91 -37.43
C PRO A 547 -8.52 -3.14 -36.38
N ASN A 548 -7.51 -2.28 -36.35
CA ASN A 548 -6.34 -2.41 -35.46
C ASN A 548 -6.31 -1.33 -34.37
N GLU A 549 -7.27 -0.38 -34.34
CA GLU A 549 -7.32 0.67 -33.32
C GLU A 549 -8.05 0.19 -32.07
N GLU A 550 -7.57 0.61 -30.89
CA GLU A 550 -8.22 0.36 -29.62
C GLU A 550 -9.57 1.09 -29.58
N TYR A 551 -10.65 0.40 -29.31
CA TYR A 551 -12.02 0.91 -29.34
C TYR A 551 -12.60 1.24 -27.97
N ASN A 552 -12.01 0.72 -26.90
CA ASN A 552 -12.34 1.05 -25.52
C ASN A 552 -11.44 2.19 -25.05
N HIS A 553 -12.02 3.34 -24.69
CA HIS A 553 -11.25 4.55 -24.37
C HIS A 553 -10.85 4.62 -22.88
N GLY A 554 -11.25 3.63 -22.05
CA GLY A 554 -11.02 3.67 -20.60
C GLY A 554 -11.91 4.72 -19.92
N LEU A 555 -11.71 4.88 -18.61
CA LEU A 555 -12.38 5.89 -17.81
C LEU A 555 -11.69 7.26 -17.95
N THR A 556 -12.50 8.33 -17.93
CA THR A 556 -11.97 9.67 -17.71
C THR A 556 -11.50 9.83 -16.25
N GLU A 557 -10.73 10.87 -15.97
CA GLU A 557 -10.24 11.17 -14.61
C GLU A 557 -11.41 11.33 -13.62
N GLU A 558 -12.45 12.04 -14.00
CA GLU A 558 -13.64 12.25 -13.18
C GLU A 558 -14.36 10.92 -12.90
N GLN A 559 -14.57 10.10 -13.92
CA GLN A 559 -15.17 8.76 -13.78
C GLN A 559 -14.32 7.86 -12.89
N ALA A 560 -12.99 7.85 -13.07
CA ALA A 560 -12.09 7.04 -12.28
C ALA A 560 -12.11 7.43 -10.80
N LYS A 561 -12.09 8.72 -10.46
CA LYS A 561 -12.24 9.23 -9.10
C LYS A 561 -13.59 8.85 -8.48
N LYS A 562 -14.67 9.07 -9.23
CA LYS A 562 -16.04 8.80 -8.78
C LYS A 562 -16.28 7.32 -8.50
N ASP A 563 -15.84 6.44 -9.40
CA ASP A 563 -16.00 4.99 -9.21
C ASP A 563 -15.10 4.46 -8.11
N SER A 564 -13.87 5.00 -7.99
CA SER A 564 -12.95 4.67 -6.91
C SER A 564 -13.50 5.01 -5.52
N ALA A 565 -14.26 6.11 -5.39
CA ALA A 565 -14.88 6.53 -4.14
C ALA A 565 -15.98 5.56 -3.66
N ARG A 566 -16.48 4.69 -4.54
CA ARG A 566 -17.45 3.62 -4.19
C ARG A 566 -16.83 2.50 -3.36
N CYS A 567 -15.51 2.42 -3.26
CA CYS A 567 -14.82 1.37 -2.53
C CYS A 567 -15.24 1.31 -1.06
N LEU A 568 -15.57 0.10 -0.57
CA LEU A 568 -15.95 -0.13 0.84
C LEU A 568 -14.74 -0.20 1.78
N GLU A 569 -13.53 -0.18 1.24
CA GLU A 569 -12.27 -0.23 2.01
C GLU A 569 -12.17 -1.45 2.93
N CYS A 570 -12.54 -2.61 2.43
CA CYS A 570 -12.48 -3.88 3.14
C CYS A 570 -11.03 -4.23 3.54
N GLY A 571 -10.88 -5.11 4.53
CA GLY A 571 -9.59 -5.55 5.03
C GLY A 571 -9.17 -4.86 6.33
N CYS A 572 -8.06 -5.30 6.89
CA CYS A 572 -7.53 -4.79 8.16
C CYS A 572 -6.44 -3.76 7.90
N PRO A 573 -6.58 -2.51 8.34
CA PRO A 573 -5.52 -1.50 8.21
C PRO A 573 -4.21 -1.88 8.92
N ASP A 574 -4.26 -2.77 9.91
CA ASP A 574 -3.13 -3.25 10.71
C ASP A 574 -2.37 -4.44 10.09
N LEU A 575 -2.61 -4.73 8.82
CA LEU A 575 -2.13 -5.93 8.13
C LEU A 575 -0.63 -6.20 8.31
N PHE A 576 0.20 -5.16 8.20
CA PHE A 576 1.66 -5.25 8.24
C PHE A 576 2.25 -5.20 9.65
N GLU A 577 1.47 -4.79 10.66
CA GLU A 577 1.92 -4.63 12.04
C GLU A 577 1.27 -5.64 13.00
N CYS A 578 0.29 -6.42 12.51
CA CYS A 578 -0.43 -7.42 13.27
C CYS A 578 0.49 -8.58 13.70
N LYS A 579 0.83 -8.62 15.00
CA LYS A 579 1.69 -9.68 15.57
C LYS A 579 1.06 -11.07 15.51
N LEU A 580 -0.26 -11.15 15.59
CA LEU A 580 -0.97 -12.42 15.45
C LEU A 580 -0.77 -13.03 14.07
N ARG A 581 -0.88 -12.20 13.02
CA ARG A 581 -0.65 -12.62 11.64
C ARG A 581 0.83 -12.96 11.37
N GLU A 582 1.78 -12.13 11.85
CA GLU A 582 3.22 -12.38 11.77
C GLU A 582 3.55 -13.76 12.32
N TYR A 583 3.12 -14.06 13.54
CA TYR A 583 3.41 -15.35 14.18
C TYR A 583 2.65 -16.52 13.57
N ALA A 584 1.45 -16.28 13.00
CA ALA A 584 0.72 -17.31 12.26
C ALA A 584 1.48 -17.73 10.99
N ILE A 585 2.11 -16.79 10.31
CA ILE A 585 2.98 -17.04 9.16
C ILE A 585 4.24 -17.79 9.59
N ASP A 586 4.95 -17.30 10.61
CA ASP A 586 6.21 -17.88 11.09
C ASP A 586 6.07 -19.33 11.57
N LEU A 587 4.94 -19.66 12.18
CA LEU A 587 4.65 -20.99 12.72
C LEU A 587 3.74 -21.84 11.83
N GLU A 588 3.38 -21.34 10.64
CA GLU A 588 2.51 -22.02 9.67
C GLU A 588 1.21 -22.54 10.34
N ALA A 589 0.51 -21.63 11.06
CA ALA A 589 -0.68 -21.97 11.84
C ALA A 589 -1.89 -22.30 10.95
N GLU A 590 -2.65 -23.34 11.34
CA GLU A 590 -3.84 -23.83 10.65
C GLU A 590 -5.04 -23.86 11.60
N PRO A 591 -5.75 -22.72 11.83
CA PRO A 591 -6.82 -22.64 12.82
C PRO A 591 -8.02 -23.56 12.55
N SER A 592 -8.22 -24.03 11.30
CA SER A 592 -9.26 -25.00 10.94
C SER A 592 -9.18 -26.31 11.73
N ARG A 593 -8.01 -26.65 12.27
CA ARG A 593 -7.78 -27.83 13.12
C ARG A 593 -8.46 -27.74 14.51
N VAL A 594 -8.73 -26.53 14.97
CA VAL A 594 -9.32 -26.25 16.28
C VAL A 594 -10.60 -25.41 16.16
N ALA A 595 -11.13 -25.27 14.96
CA ALA A 595 -12.30 -24.46 14.70
C ALA A 595 -13.53 -24.99 15.47
N GLY A 596 -14.26 -24.06 16.09
CA GLY A 596 -15.51 -24.26 16.81
C GLY A 596 -16.53 -23.16 16.46
N ALA A 597 -17.63 -23.11 17.19
CA ALA A 597 -18.59 -22.02 17.04
C ALA A 597 -17.99 -20.70 17.53
N HIS A 598 -17.98 -19.69 16.65
CA HIS A 598 -17.54 -18.34 17.02
C HIS A 598 -18.63 -17.60 17.81
N VAL A 599 -18.23 -16.90 18.86
CA VAL A 599 -19.08 -15.93 19.54
C VAL A 599 -18.76 -14.54 18.99
N LEU A 600 -19.61 -14.05 18.09
CA LEU A 600 -19.47 -12.68 17.54
C LEU A 600 -19.67 -11.66 18.67
N LYS A 601 -18.70 -10.78 18.81
CA LYS A 601 -18.64 -9.70 19.82
C LYS A 601 -19.00 -8.34 19.23
N SER A 602 -19.21 -8.28 17.92
CA SER A 602 -19.41 -7.05 17.12
C SER A 602 -20.81 -6.44 17.21
N ALA A 603 -21.77 -7.11 17.85
CA ALA A 603 -23.15 -6.61 18.01
C ALA A 603 -23.26 -5.24 18.72
N LEU A 604 -22.14 -4.72 19.26
CA LEU A 604 -22.05 -3.41 19.89
C LEU A 604 -21.23 -2.48 18.99
N ASN A 605 -21.90 -1.60 18.22
CA ASN A 605 -21.23 -0.47 17.59
C ASN A 605 -20.83 0.53 18.67
N LEU A 606 -19.64 0.31 19.25
CA LEU A 606 -19.16 1.01 20.43
C LEU A 606 -18.58 2.39 20.13
N GLU A 607 -18.41 2.76 18.85
CA GLU A 607 -17.72 3.99 18.44
C GLU A 607 -18.51 4.76 17.37
N SER A 608 -19.69 5.25 17.76
CA SER A 608 -20.59 6.00 16.86
C SER A 608 -20.26 7.48 16.75
N VAL A 609 -19.73 8.10 17.80
CA VAL A 609 -19.45 9.55 17.89
C VAL A 609 -17.96 9.84 17.77
N ASN A 610 -17.12 8.92 18.18
CA ASN A 610 -15.67 9.07 18.21
C ASN A 610 -15.08 9.19 16.80
N LYS A 611 -14.30 10.25 16.56
CA LYS A 611 -13.63 10.52 15.29
C LYS A 611 -12.24 9.85 15.16
N TYR A 612 -11.64 9.33 16.23
CA TYR A 612 -10.23 8.98 16.31
C TYR A 612 -9.96 7.48 16.34
N TYR A 613 -10.89 6.67 16.85
CA TYR A 613 -10.71 5.23 17.04
C TYR A 613 -11.74 4.39 16.33
N VAL A 614 -11.27 3.23 15.86
CA VAL A 614 -12.12 2.05 15.56
C VAL A 614 -11.86 1.01 16.65
N ARG A 615 -12.90 0.46 17.24
CA ARG A 615 -12.84 -0.63 18.22
C ARG A 615 -13.63 -1.83 17.70
N ASN A 616 -12.91 -2.83 17.18
CA ASN A 616 -13.49 -4.06 16.65
C ASN A 616 -13.15 -5.23 17.58
N MET A 617 -14.12 -5.66 18.38
CA MET A 617 -13.92 -6.70 19.39
C MET A 617 -13.88 -8.11 18.81
N ASP A 618 -14.34 -8.35 17.59
CA ASP A 618 -14.20 -9.65 16.92
C ASP A 618 -12.74 -9.96 16.56
N LYS A 619 -11.92 -8.92 16.44
CA LYS A 619 -10.48 -9.05 16.26
C LYS A 619 -9.68 -9.12 17.56
N CYS A 620 -10.33 -8.95 18.71
CA CYS A 620 -9.66 -8.86 20.00
C CYS A 620 -9.25 -10.24 20.51
N VAL A 621 -7.95 -10.44 20.82
CA VAL A 621 -7.40 -11.65 21.44
C VAL A 621 -7.33 -11.58 22.98
N VAL A 622 -8.00 -10.61 23.58
CA VAL A 622 -8.13 -10.43 25.05
C VAL A 622 -6.77 -10.40 25.77
N CYS A 623 -5.75 -9.81 25.16
CA CYS A 623 -4.38 -9.78 25.69
C CYS A 623 -4.17 -8.77 26.84
N GLY A 624 -5.11 -7.86 27.06
CA GLY A 624 -5.13 -6.87 28.15
C GLY A 624 -4.04 -5.78 28.10
N ARG A 625 -3.27 -5.64 27.02
CA ARG A 625 -2.23 -4.60 26.94
C ARG A 625 -2.84 -3.19 26.98
N CYS A 626 -3.95 -2.99 26.28
CA CYS A 626 -4.64 -1.69 26.23
C CYS A 626 -5.24 -1.27 27.58
N VAL A 627 -5.74 -2.22 28.38
CA VAL A 627 -6.23 -1.98 29.76
C VAL A 627 -5.06 -1.53 30.62
N ARG A 628 -3.98 -2.31 30.65
CA ARG A 628 -2.80 -2.01 31.48
C ARG A 628 -2.10 -0.70 31.09
N VAL A 629 -1.97 -0.39 29.81
CA VAL A 629 -1.35 0.88 29.40
C VAL A 629 -2.24 2.08 29.77
N CYS A 630 -3.58 1.91 29.74
CA CYS A 630 -4.52 2.94 30.15
C CYS A 630 -4.49 3.18 31.67
N ASP A 631 -4.30 2.10 32.43
CA ASP A 631 -4.16 2.12 33.88
C ASP A 631 -2.75 2.60 34.31
N GLU A 632 -1.71 1.85 33.95
CA GLU A 632 -0.36 1.98 34.51
C GLU A 632 0.42 3.19 33.94
N ILE A 633 0.21 3.51 32.66
CA ILE A 633 0.92 4.61 31.98
C ILE A 633 0.05 5.85 31.88
N ALA A 634 -1.16 5.76 31.30
CA ALA A 634 -2.00 6.94 31.15
C ALA A 634 -2.64 7.39 32.48
N GLY A 635 -2.92 6.44 33.40
CA GLY A 635 -3.60 6.71 34.67
C GLY A 635 -5.03 7.25 34.47
N VAL A 636 -5.70 6.80 33.39
CA VAL A 636 -7.03 7.29 33.00
C VAL A 636 -8.13 6.28 33.30
N HIS A 637 -7.83 4.99 33.23
CA HIS A 637 -8.76 3.86 33.48
C HIS A 637 -10.03 3.91 32.62
N ALA A 638 -9.92 4.40 31.38
CA ALA A 638 -11.09 4.58 30.51
C ALA A 638 -11.66 3.28 29.96
N ILE A 639 -10.86 2.22 29.89
CA ILE A 639 -11.23 0.90 29.37
C ILE A 639 -10.79 -0.21 30.33
N ASP A 640 -11.63 -1.24 30.43
CA ASP A 640 -11.35 -2.43 31.24
C ASP A 640 -12.03 -3.67 30.65
N PHE A 641 -11.76 -4.84 31.25
CA PHE A 641 -12.44 -6.08 30.91
C PHE A 641 -13.90 -6.02 31.36
N THR A 642 -14.80 -6.35 30.48
CA THR A 642 -16.22 -6.46 30.74
C THR A 642 -16.71 -7.85 30.35
N LYS A 643 -17.83 -8.32 30.94
CA LYS A 643 -18.32 -9.70 30.86
C LYS A 643 -17.32 -10.73 31.39
N ARG A 644 -17.55 -12.02 31.13
CA ARG A 644 -16.72 -13.13 31.63
C ARG A 644 -16.72 -14.30 30.64
N GLY A 645 -15.70 -15.17 30.75
CA GLY A 645 -15.58 -16.38 29.94
C GLY A 645 -15.42 -16.03 28.47
N PHE A 646 -16.09 -16.77 27.60
CA PHE A 646 -16.01 -16.59 26.13
C PHE A 646 -16.59 -15.25 25.63
N GLU A 647 -17.43 -14.61 26.43
CA GLU A 647 -17.99 -13.29 26.12
C GLU A 647 -17.10 -12.13 26.57
N THR A 648 -15.96 -12.40 27.20
CA THR A 648 -15.05 -11.34 27.68
C THR A 648 -14.69 -10.41 26.54
N LEU A 649 -14.90 -9.11 26.76
CA LEU A 649 -14.51 -8.06 25.83
C LEU A 649 -13.94 -6.84 26.58
N LEU A 650 -13.29 -5.98 25.86
CA LEU A 650 -12.74 -4.73 26.37
C LEU A 650 -13.69 -3.59 26.06
N SER A 651 -14.11 -2.85 27.06
CA SER A 651 -15.03 -1.74 26.90
C SER A 651 -14.79 -0.62 27.90
N THR A 652 -15.39 0.51 27.58
CA THR A 652 -15.59 1.61 28.51
C THR A 652 -16.71 1.29 29.49
N GLN A 653 -16.81 2.07 30.53
CA GLN A 653 -17.90 1.98 31.51
C GLN A 653 -19.27 2.09 30.78
N PHE A 654 -20.17 1.16 31.08
CA PHE A 654 -21.53 1.07 30.50
C PHE A 654 -21.54 0.98 28.95
N TYR A 655 -20.49 0.44 28.34
CA TYR A 655 -20.36 0.29 26.87
C TYR A 655 -20.50 1.61 26.10
N ARG A 656 -20.10 2.73 26.70
CA ARG A 656 -20.15 4.03 26.04
C ARG A 656 -19.07 4.18 24.98
N ASP A 657 -19.32 5.09 24.03
CA ASP A 657 -18.29 5.56 23.12
C ASP A 657 -17.09 6.16 23.87
N MET A 658 -15.89 6.00 23.34
CA MET A 658 -14.67 6.57 23.95
C MET A 658 -14.76 8.09 24.14
N ALA A 659 -15.44 8.80 23.25
CA ALA A 659 -15.65 10.24 23.36
C ALA A 659 -16.49 10.62 24.58
N LEU A 660 -17.38 9.74 25.00
CA LEU A 660 -18.29 9.92 26.15
C LEU A 660 -17.74 9.34 27.47
N SER A 661 -16.52 8.82 27.47
CA SER A 661 -15.81 8.26 28.62
C SER A 661 -14.74 9.22 29.15
N ASP A 662 -14.00 8.82 30.17
CA ASP A 662 -12.83 9.57 30.68
C ASP A 662 -11.60 9.51 29.76
N CYS A 663 -11.68 8.85 28.61
CA CYS A 663 -10.58 8.75 27.63
C CYS A 663 -10.07 10.11 27.21
N THR A 664 -8.74 10.31 27.27
CA THR A 664 -8.06 11.56 26.83
C THR A 664 -7.57 11.52 25.39
N PHE A 665 -7.86 10.45 24.66
CA PHE A 665 -7.37 10.21 23.29
C PHE A 665 -5.84 10.27 23.16
N CYS A 666 -5.11 9.80 24.16
CA CYS A 666 -3.64 9.75 24.13
C CYS A 666 -3.08 8.69 23.12
N GLY A 667 -3.90 7.79 22.61
CA GLY A 667 -3.54 6.81 21.59
C GLY A 667 -2.70 5.61 22.05
N LEU A 668 -2.37 5.50 23.32
CA LEU A 668 -1.51 4.42 23.82
C LEU A 668 -2.15 3.03 23.67
N CYS A 669 -3.46 2.93 23.85
CA CYS A 669 -4.17 1.65 23.72
C CYS A 669 -4.14 1.10 22.29
N SER A 670 -4.24 1.93 21.26
CA SER A 670 -4.06 1.51 19.86
C SER A 670 -2.60 1.18 19.54
N GLN A 671 -1.66 1.95 20.09
CA GLN A 671 -0.22 1.74 19.88
C GLN A 671 0.27 0.39 20.43
N VAL A 672 -0.24 -0.07 21.59
CA VAL A 672 0.17 -1.35 22.20
C VAL A 672 -0.67 -2.54 21.74
N CYS A 673 -1.74 -2.32 20.98
CA CYS A 673 -2.58 -3.41 20.49
C CYS A 673 -1.78 -4.30 19.54
N PRO A 674 -1.65 -5.62 19.80
CA PRO A 674 -0.86 -6.50 18.94
C PRO A 674 -1.64 -6.99 17.70
N VAL A 675 -2.89 -6.56 17.57
CA VAL A 675 -3.82 -6.94 16.50
C VAL A 675 -4.70 -5.74 16.10
N GLY A 676 -5.36 -5.80 14.97
CA GLY A 676 -6.23 -4.74 14.48
C GLY A 676 -7.57 -4.57 15.22
N ALA A 677 -7.61 -4.81 16.52
CA ALA A 677 -8.81 -4.64 17.34
C ALA A 677 -9.05 -3.19 17.78
N LEU A 678 -7.97 -2.45 18.05
CA LEU A 678 -7.99 -1.02 18.35
C LEU A 678 -7.14 -0.30 17.32
N LEU A 679 -7.79 0.48 16.46
CA LEU A 679 -7.16 1.18 15.35
C LEU A 679 -7.46 2.67 15.39
N GLU A 680 -6.56 3.47 14.87
CA GLU A 680 -6.81 4.88 14.64
C GLU A 680 -7.68 5.04 13.38
N LYS A 681 -8.77 5.84 13.47
CA LYS A 681 -9.47 6.35 12.30
C LYS A 681 -8.53 7.35 11.64
N ARG A 682 -8.03 7.03 10.48
CA ARG A 682 -7.18 7.95 9.71
C ARG A 682 -8.07 8.90 8.93
N ALA A 683 -7.74 10.17 8.92
CA ALA A 683 -8.44 11.15 8.08
C ALA A 683 -8.33 10.78 6.58
N GLU A 684 -7.18 10.23 6.19
CA GLU A 684 -6.99 9.55 4.93
C GLU A 684 -6.95 8.06 5.21
N ARG A 685 -7.90 7.32 4.69
CA ARG A 685 -7.93 5.86 4.76
C ARG A 685 -6.88 5.31 3.83
N LEU A 686 -5.67 5.18 4.35
CA LEU A 686 -4.56 4.56 3.63
C LEU A 686 -4.56 3.09 3.99
N PRO A 687 -4.99 2.22 3.08
CA PRO A 687 -5.00 0.81 3.35
C PRO A 687 -3.56 0.29 3.36
N HIS A 688 -3.25 -0.52 4.38
CA HIS A 688 -2.11 -1.42 4.39
C HIS A 688 -0.75 -0.79 4.09
N ILE A 689 -0.49 0.45 4.55
CA ILE A 689 0.82 1.07 4.37
C ILE A 689 1.76 0.58 5.47
N GLU A 690 2.86 -0.03 5.06
CA GLU A 690 3.99 -0.29 5.93
C GLU A 690 4.61 1.03 6.41
N THR A 691 5.00 1.06 7.68
CA THR A 691 5.70 2.21 8.27
C THR A 691 7.16 1.85 8.65
N PRO A 692 8.01 1.52 7.66
CA PRO A 692 9.38 1.08 7.94
C PRO A 692 10.26 2.18 8.50
N ASN A 693 9.89 3.44 8.27
CA ASN A 693 10.67 4.59 8.66
C ASN A 693 10.04 5.26 9.89
N THR A 694 10.84 5.42 10.95
CA THR A 694 10.43 6.12 12.17
C THR A 694 11.41 7.23 12.48
N VAL A 695 10.90 8.41 12.87
CA VAL A 695 11.74 9.56 13.23
C VAL A 695 11.23 10.16 14.55
N LYS A 696 12.12 10.24 15.53
CA LYS A 696 11.85 10.96 16.79
C LYS A 696 11.86 12.46 16.53
N THR A 697 10.87 13.16 17.07
CA THR A 697 10.73 14.61 16.92
C THR A 697 10.01 15.22 18.12
N THR A 698 9.88 16.53 18.14
CA THR A 698 9.16 17.27 19.18
C THR A 698 7.79 17.69 18.69
N CYS A 699 6.78 17.56 19.53
CA CYS A 699 5.41 17.98 19.23
C CYS A 699 5.32 19.47 18.86
N PRO A 700 4.64 19.82 17.75
CA PRO A 700 4.58 21.20 17.26
C PRO A 700 3.38 22.00 17.78
N HIS A 701 2.54 21.43 18.67
CA HIS A 701 1.25 22.06 19.01
C HIS A 701 1.29 23.00 20.22
N CYS A 702 2.25 22.84 21.14
CA CYS A 702 2.37 23.71 22.30
C CYS A 702 3.77 23.62 22.93
N PRO A 703 4.14 24.54 23.84
CA PRO A 703 5.50 24.62 24.39
C PRO A 703 5.82 23.56 25.46
N LEU A 704 4.99 22.54 25.68
CA LEU A 704 5.30 21.45 26.61
C LEU A 704 6.48 20.59 26.14
N GLY A 705 6.76 20.53 24.82
CA GLY A 705 7.93 19.85 24.28
C GLY A 705 7.84 18.33 24.33
N CYS A 706 6.64 17.75 24.20
CA CYS A 706 6.44 16.30 24.18
C CYS A 706 7.23 15.65 23.04
N GLU A 707 7.93 14.57 23.35
CA GLU A 707 8.64 13.76 22.36
C GLU A 707 7.61 12.85 21.63
N LEU A 708 7.67 12.86 20.32
CA LEU A 708 6.83 12.07 19.41
C LEU A 708 7.70 11.24 18.49
N ILE A 709 7.09 10.21 17.91
CA ILE A 709 7.69 9.40 16.85
C ILE A 709 6.77 9.48 15.63
N MET A 710 7.25 10.10 14.55
CA MET A 710 6.60 10.04 13.24
C MET A 710 6.83 8.66 12.63
N ASN A 711 5.75 7.99 12.25
CA ASN A 711 5.81 6.74 11.49
C ASN A 711 5.47 7.08 10.04
N LEU A 712 6.42 6.85 9.15
CA LEU A 712 6.39 7.30 7.76
C LEU A 712 6.24 6.11 6.82
N ASP A 713 5.64 6.34 5.66
CA ASP A 713 5.62 5.37 4.56
C ASP A 713 7.03 5.12 3.99
N LYS A 714 7.14 4.15 3.07
CA LYS A 714 8.43 3.79 2.42
C LYS A 714 9.06 4.99 1.72
N SER A 715 8.25 5.83 1.09
CA SER A 715 8.71 7.01 0.35
C SER A 715 9.12 8.18 1.24
N ARG A 716 8.82 8.15 2.55
CA ARG A 716 8.96 9.25 3.51
C ARG A 716 8.21 10.54 3.09
N LYS A 717 7.21 10.42 2.24
CA LYS A 717 6.38 11.54 1.78
C LYS A 717 5.10 11.72 2.60
N ARG A 718 4.83 10.78 3.52
CA ARG A 718 3.60 10.76 4.30
C ARG A 718 3.82 10.29 5.72
N ILE A 719 3.25 11.05 6.68
CA ILE A 719 3.09 10.61 8.06
C ILE A 719 1.87 9.69 8.10
N VAL A 720 2.08 8.42 8.40
CA VAL A 720 0.99 7.45 8.51
C VAL A 720 0.30 7.54 9.86
N ARG A 721 1.09 7.71 10.92
CA ARG A 721 0.62 7.91 12.30
C ARG A 721 1.70 8.53 13.17
N ILE A 722 1.30 9.05 14.32
CA ILE A 722 2.21 9.46 15.38
C ILE A 722 2.16 8.41 16.50
N THR A 723 3.32 8.00 17.00
CA THR A 723 3.45 7.18 18.21
C THR A 723 4.36 7.87 19.24
N THR A 724 4.57 7.23 20.39
CA THR A 724 5.44 7.71 21.44
C THR A 724 6.27 6.56 22.01
N GLU A 725 7.41 6.85 22.61
CA GLU A 725 8.18 5.87 23.38
C GLU A 725 7.58 5.71 24.78
N ILE A 726 7.09 4.50 25.08
CA ILE A 726 6.44 4.21 26.37
C ILE A 726 7.52 3.91 27.42
N GLY A 727 7.37 4.47 28.61
CA GLY A 727 8.26 4.23 29.75
C GLY A 727 9.09 5.45 30.16
N ASN A 728 10.04 5.24 31.05
CA ASN A 728 10.87 6.31 31.63
C ASN A 728 11.95 6.88 30.69
N SER A 729 12.08 6.36 29.47
CA SER A 729 13.07 6.78 28.50
C SER A 729 12.67 8.03 27.73
N SER A 730 11.37 8.35 27.65
CA SER A 730 10.88 9.54 26.98
C SER A 730 10.61 10.69 27.93
N ALA A 731 10.79 11.93 27.45
CA ALA A 731 10.58 13.15 28.23
C ALA A 731 9.17 13.28 28.83
N ASN A 732 8.17 12.78 28.12
CA ASN A 732 6.76 12.77 28.50
C ASN A 732 6.23 11.39 28.92
N HIS A 733 7.12 10.42 29.22
CA HIS A 733 6.81 9.03 29.60
C HIS A 733 5.86 8.31 28.63
N GLY A 734 5.87 8.69 27.38
CA GLY A 734 4.99 8.14 26.34
C GLY A 734 3.59 8.78 26.29
N LEU A 735 3.26 9.69 27.18
CA LEU A 735 1.98 10.40 27.12
C LEU A 735 2.01 11.53 26.09
N THR A 736 0.87 11.70 25.41
CA THR A 736 0.60 12.88 24.57
C THR A 736 -0.89 13.23 24.69
N CYS A 737 -1.26 14.41 24.23
CA CYS A 737 -2.66 14.80 24.13
C CYS A 737 -3.23 14.45 22.74
N LEU A 738 -4.52 14.63 22.56
CA LEU A 738 -5.24 14.41 21.32
C LEU A 738 -4.59 15.15 20.12
N ARG A 739 -4.20 16.43 20.29
CA ARG A 739 -3.57 17.21 19.21
C ARG A 739 -2.25 16.61 18.78
N GLY A 740 -1.35 16.31 19.72
CA GLY A 740 -0.07 15.69 19.41
C GLY A 740 -0.19 14.32 18.75
N ARG A 741 -1.30 13.61 18.99
CA ARG A 741 -1.53 12.27 18.45
C ARG A 741 -2.18 12.26 17.06
N TYR A 742 -3.17 13.13 16.80
CA TYR A 742 -4.06 13.00 15.65
C TYR A 742 -4.06 14.20 14.71
N HIS A 743 -3.70 15.42 15.17
CA HIS A 743 -3.78 16.64 14.34
C HIS A 743 -2.56 16.86 13.43
N PHE A 744 -1.77 15.80 13.16
CA PHE A 744 -0.68 15.91 12.20
C PHE A 744 -1.20 16.01 10.74
N THR A 745 -2.42 15.55 10.46
CA THR A 745 -3.07 15.70 9.15
C THR A 745 -3.37 17.15 8.84
N ASP A 746 -3.74 17.94 9.84
CA ASP A 746 -4.04 19.38 9.68
C ASP A 746 -2.81 20.14 9.15
N MET A 747 -1.62 19.61 9.43
CA MET A 747 -0.36 20.19 8.94
C MET A 747 -0.03 19.83 7.50
N MET A 748 -0.79 18.92 6.90
CA MET A 748 -0.62 18.50 5.50
C MET A 748 -1.62 19.20 4.57
N GLU A 749 -2.67 19.79 5.13
CA GLU A 749 -3.69 20.53 4.38
C GLU A 749 -3.26 21.99 4.21
N GLY A 750 -3.56 22.60 3.07
CA GLY A 750 -3.27 24.01 2.79
C GLY A 750 -1.78 24.34 2.67
N ARG A 751 -0.92 23.38 2.42
CA ARG A 751 0.53 23.60 2.22
C ARG A 751 0.80 24.54 1.06
N LEU A 752 1.70 25.47 1.30
CA LEU A 752 2.26 26.33 0.25
C LEU A 752 3.50 25.64 -0.33
N VAL A 753 3.39 25.10 -1.54
CA VAL A 753 4.46 24.34 -2.20
C VAL A 753 5.33 25.17 -3.15
N ALA A 754 4.93 26.41 -3.42
CA ALA A 754 5.67 27.35 -4.24
C ALA A 754 5.37 28.80 -3.80
N PRO A 755 6.26 29.77 -4.02
CA PRO A 755 6.02 31.17 -3.68
C PRO A 755 4.81 31.77 -4.40
N LEU A 756 4.22 32.82 -3.81
CA LEU A 756 3.17 33.64 -4.44
C LEU A 756 3.62 35.08 -4.55
N VAL A 757 3.22 35.76 -5.63
CA VAL A 757 3.33 37.20 -5.83
C VAL A 757 1.94 37.73 -6.17
N ASP A 758 1.46 38.69 -5.39
CA ASP A 758 0.09 39.20 -5.49
C ASP A 758 -0.99 38.12 -5.58
N GLY A 759 -0.82 37.07 -4.75
CA GLY A 759 -1.72 35.92 -4.67
C GLY A 759 -1.64 34.91 -5.80
N LYS A 760 -0.72 35.09 -6.77
CA LYS A 760 -0.52 34.15 -7.91
C LYS A 760 0.76 33.35 -7.75
N ALA A 761 0.74 32.07 -8.13
CA ALA A 761 1.93 31.22 -8.12
C ALA A 761 3.08 31.84 -8.91
N ALA A 762 4.27 31.83 -8.33
CA ALA A 762 5.48 32.43 -8.87
C ALA A 762 6.69 31.52 -8.65
N THR A 763 7.74 31.72 -9.43
CA THR A 763 9.03 31.07 -9.20
C THR A 763 9.82 31.77 -8.09
N TRP A 764 10.80 31.07 -7.50
CA TRP A 764 11.73 31.71 -6.53
C TRP A 764 12.53 32.85 -7.17
N ASN A 765 12.89 32.71 -8.45
CA ASN A 765 13.60 33.76 -9.18
C ASN A 765 12.78 35.04 -9.37
N GLU A 766 11.47 34.98 -9.27
CA GLU A 766 10.57 36.15 -9.32
C GLU A 766 10.23 36.68 -7.92
N ALA A 767 9.94 35.75 -6.99
CA ALA A 767 9.45 36.15 -5.66
C ALA A 767 10.55 36.68 -4.74
N LEU A 768 11.73 36.03 -4.69
CA LEU A 768 12.81 36.42 -3.80
C LEU A 768 13.34 37.82 -4.10
N PRO A 769 13.63 38.25 -5.36
CA PRO A 769 14.04 39.65 -5.66
C PRO A 769 12.98 40.69 -5.28
N LYS A 770 11.69 40.36 -5.42
CA LYS A 770 10.60 41.26 -5.01
C LYS A 770 10.53 41.42 -3.48
N ALA A 771 10.70 40.34 -2.75
CA ALA A 771 10.77 40.37 -1.29
C ALA A 771 11.98 41.17 -0.81
N LEU A 772 13.16 40.95 -1.39
CA LEU A 772 14.38 41.73 -1.07
C LEU A 772 14.24 43.20 -1.42
N ALA A 773 13.63 43.51 -2.59
CA ALA A 773 13.35 44.89 -2.96
C ALA A 773 12.38 45.60 -2.00
N ALA A 774 11.40 44.89 -1.47
CA ALA A 774 10.50 45.45 -0.44
C ALA A 774 11.24 45.70 0.88
N LEU A 775 12.19 44.87 1.25
CA LEU A 775 13.07 45.08 2.41
C LEU A 775 14.13 46.15 2.17
N LYS A 776 14.58 46.36 0.91
CA LYS A 776 15.62 47.28 0.45
C LYS A 776 16.83 47.38 1.39
N CYS A 777 17.41 46.22 1.70
CA CYS A 777 18.50 46.12 2.67
C CYS A 777 19.81 46.77 2.22
N GLU A 778 20.05 46.96 0.90
CA GLU A 778 21.32 47.43 0.34
C GLU A 778 21.31 48.90 -0.17
N GLU A 779 20.17 49.39 -0.66
CA GLU A 779 20.14 50.68 -1.44
C GLU A 779 19.55 51.89 -0.71
N ALA A 780 18.85 51.71 0.42
CA ALA A 780 18.28 52.86 1.18
C ALA A 780 18.46 52.70 2.68
N PRO A 781 19.42 53.40 3.30
CA PRO A 781 19.54 53.39 4.75
C PRO A 781 18.34 54.09 5.39
N GLY A 782 17.73 53.48 6.40
CA GLY A 782 16.73 54.10 7.25
C GLY A 782 15.28 53.64 7.06
N LYS A 783 15.00 52.53 6.33
CA LYS A 783 13.66 51.95 6.29
C LYS A 783 13.24 51.36 7.64
N LYS A 784 11.98 51.53 7.97
CA LYS A 784 11.36 50.96 9.17
C LYS A 784 10.61 49.70 8.78
N VAL A 785 11.03 48.56 9.31
CA VAL A 785 10.44 47.24 9.05
C VAL A 785 9.77 46.72 10.33
N ALA A 786 8.48 46.48 10.27
CA ALA A 786 7.78 45.74 11.32
C ALA A 786 7.87 44.24 11.05
N VAL A 787 8.11 43.45 12.08
CA VAL A 787 8.20 42.01 11.96
C VAL A 787 7.34 41.32 13.01
N PHE A 788 6.49 40.40 12.58
CA PHE A 788 5.82 39.44 13.44
C PHE A 788 6.45 38.06 13.21
N ILE A 789 6.90 37.43 14.28
CA ILE A 789 7.54 36.10 14.22
C ILE A 789 6.75 35.09 15.07
N GLY A 790 6.32 34.01 14.46
CA GLY A 790 5.58 32.92 15.12
C GLY A 790 6.49 31.89 15.77
N GLY A 791 5.98 31.14 16.74
CA GLY A 791 6.75 30.19 17.54
C GLY A 791 6.86 28.79 16.89
N THR A 792 6.57 28.64 15.61
CA THR A 792 6.85 27.40 14.84
C THR A 792 8.23 27.40 14.17
N VAL A 793 8.98 28.52 14.30
CA VAL A 793 10.37 28.62 13.89
C VAL A 793 11.29 27.88 14.88
N THR A 794 12.36 27.24 14.39
CA THR A 794 13.39 26.63 15.25
C THR A 794 14.36 27.66 15.82
N ASN A 795 15.13 27.30 16.83
CA ASN A 795 16.17 28.16 17.37
C ASN A 795 17.23 28.57 16.33
N GLU A 796 17.52 27.64 15.40
CA GLU A 796 18.46 27.84 14.29
C GLU A 796 17.89 28.80 13.24
N GLU A 797 16.59 28.77 12.99
CA GLU A 797 15.90 29.74 12.11
C GLU A 797 15.85 31.14 12.75
N ILE A 798 15.61 31.21 14.06
CA ILE A 798 15.71 32.47 14.82
C ILE A 798 17.13 33.04 14.70
N ALA A 799 18.16 32.23 14.92
CA ALA A 799 19.56 32.64 14.81
C ALA A 799 19.91 33.14 13.38
N GLY A 800 19.41 32.46 12.35
CA GLY A 800 19.57 32.87 10.95
C GLY A 800 18.90 34.23 10.67
N PHE A 801 17.70 34.44 11.21
CA PHE A 801 17.02 35.74 11.11
C PHE A 801 17.76 36.86 11.88
N MET A 802 18.27 36.57 13.08
CA MET A 802 19.10 37.55 13.83
C MET A 802 20.36 37.94 13.06
N ASP A 803 21.04 36.99 12.42
CA ASP A 803 22.20 37.27 11.57
C ASP A 803 21.81 38.18 10.38
N PHE A 804 20.68 37.90 9.73
CA PHE A 804 20.13 38.77 8.67
C PHE A 804 19.84 40.17 9.17
N VAL A 805 19.12 40.32 10.30
CA VAL A 805 18.82 41.63 10.92
C VAL A 805 20.09 42.40 11.24
N SER A 806 21.13 41.71 11.74
CA SER A 806 22.42 42.34 12.07
C SER A 806 23.16 42.93 10.86
N ARG A 807 22.99 42.31 9.68
CA ARG A 807 23.62 42.76 8.42
C ARG A 807 22.82 43.81 7.67
N ALA A 808 21.52 43.86 7.92
CA ALA A 808 20.62 44.77 7.24
C ALA A 808 20.82 46.26 7.68
N LYS A 809 20.70 47.20 6.75
CA LYS A 809 20.81 48.65 7.01
C LYS A 809 19.48 49.28 7.44
N SER A 810 18.44 48.53 7.59
CA SER A 810 17.09 48.91 7.99
C SER A 810 16.90 48.80 9.51
N SER A 811 15.97 49.55 10.08
CA SER A 811 15.57 49.39 11.48
C SER A 811 14.43 48.39 11.59
N PHE A 812 14.57 47.37 12.46
CA PHE A 812 13.59 46.33 12.68
C PHE A 812 12.90 46.52 14.03
N THR A 813 11.57 46.52 14.01
CA THR A 813 10.72 46.48 15.22
C THR A 813 10.01 45.13 15.20
N ILE A 814 10.30 44.26 16.18
CA ILE A 814 9.97 42.84 16.16
C ILE A 814 9.06 42.48 17.34
N ALA A 815 7.90 41.92 17.05
CA ALA A 815 7.02 41.29 18.02
C ALA A 815 6.94 39.79 17.81
N ALA A 816 6.77 39.01 18.87
CA ALA A 816 6.49 37.58 18.87
C ALA A 816 5.23 37.33 19.71
N PRO A 817 4.06 37.31 19.07
CA PRO A 817 2.78 37.19 19.77
C PRO A 817 2.69 35.97 20.71
N ASP A 818 3.31 34.87 20.30
CA ASP A 818 3.34 33.62 21.07
C ASP A 818 4.23 33.71 22.32
N ALA A 819 5.25 34.59 22.34
CA ALA A 819 6.16 34.76 23.48
C ALA A 819 5.63 35.75 24.53
N GLU A 820 4.67 36.59 24.16
CA GLU A 820 4.12 37.63 25.05
C GLU A 820 3.43 37.03 26.29
N GLY A 821 3.81 37.48 27.49
CA GLY A 821 3.28 36.99 28.75
C GLY A 821 3.62 35.55 29.12
N LEU A 822 4.48 34.89 28.37
CA LEU A 822 4.81 33.46 28.60
C LEU A 822 5.51 33.22 29.94
N SER A 823 6.46 34.07 30.35
CA SER A 823 7.19 33.94 31.61
C SER A 823 6.28 34.06 32.83
N GLU A 824 5.34 35.00 32.80
CA GLU A 824 4.33 35.18 33.83
C GLU A 824 3.36 34.01 33.90
N LEU A 825 2.96 33.49 32.73
CA LEU A 825 2.08 32.32 32.63
C LEU A 825 2.75 31.08 33.21
N ILE A 826 4.02 30.82 32.85
CA ILE A 826 4.81 29.71 33.40
C ILE A 826 4.95 29.84 34.92
N ALA A 827 5.36 31.00 35.41
CA ALA A 827 5.48 31.26 36.85
C ALA A 827 4.17 31.00 37.59
N SER A 828 3.03 31.35 37.00
CA SER A 828 1.70 31.16 37.61
C SER A 828 1.22 29.73 37.60
N LEU A 829 1.65 28.87 36.68
CA LEU A 829 1.32 27.47 36.63
C LEU A 829 2.23 26.61 37.50
N CYS A 830 3.45 27.07 37.73
CA CYS A 830 4.54 26.36 38.37
C CYS A 830 4.96 27.06 39.70
N GLU A 831 4.03 27.47 40.56
CA GLU A 831 4.26 28.26 41.79
C GLU A 831 5.38 27.75 42.73
N LYS A 832 5.97 26.61 42.48
CA LYS A 832 7.09 26.00 43.25
C LYS A 832 8.16 25.33 42.37
N ALA A 833 8.18 25.56 41.06
CA ALA A 833 9.16 24.92 40.19
C ALA A 833 10.46 25.69 40.13
N ASP A 834 11.55 25.06 40.52
CA ASP A 834 12.90 25.54 40.27
C ASP A 834 13.09 25.70 38.75
N ALA A 835 13.71 26.78 38.28
CA ALA A 835 13.92 27.10 36.87
C ALA A 835 14.76 26.02 36.11
N ASN A 836 15.24 25.00 36.78
CA ASN A 836 16.07 23.89 36.28
C ASN A 836 15.31 22.55 36.16
N VAL A 837 14.00 22.54 35.95
CA VAL A 837 13.25 21.28 35.77
C VAL A 837 13.69 20.59 34.48
N LYS A 838 14.29 19.40 34.62
CA LYS A 838 14.73 18.59 33.47
C LYS A 838 13.55 17.91 32.77
N PRO A 839 13.64 17.66 31.44
CA PRO A 839 12.68 16.79 30.76
C PRO A 839 12.54 15.45 31.48
N GLY A 840 11.30 14.91 31.53
CA GLY A 840 11.03 13.62 32.21
C GLY A 840 10.80 13.73 33.72
N THR A 841 10.65 14.94 34.28
CA THR A 841 10.27 15.08 35.70
C THR A 841 8.79 14.77 35.92
N PRO A 842 8.39 14.28 37.14
CA PRO A 842 6.98 14.03 37.50
C PRO A 842 6.06 15.21 37.18
N MET A 843 6.54 16.42 37.32
CA MET A 843 5.78 17.63 37.08
C MET A 843 5.42 17.85 35.59
N LEU A 844 6.34 17.59 34.67
CA LEU A 844 6.03 17.66 33.22
C LEU A 844 4.98 16.60 32.86
N TYR A 845 5.11 15.39 33.42
CA TYR A 845 4.16 14.33 33.22
C TYR A 845 2.75 14.70 33.71
N ASP A 846 2.63 15.34 34.88
CA ASP A 846 1.36 15.79 35.42
C ASP A 846 0.75 16.95 34.58
N LEU A 847 1.57 17.87 34.08
CA LEU A 847 1.12 18.89 33.13
C LEU A 847 0.61 18.30 31.81
N VAL A 848 1.30 17.31 31.28
CA VAL A 848 0.84 16.61 30.05
C VAL A 848 -0.49 15.91 30.30
N LYS A 849 -0.69 15.26 31.45
CA LYS A 849 -1.98 14.65 31.82
C LYS A 849 -3.10 15.68 31.91
N GLN A 850 -2.84 16.82 32.55
CA GLN A 850 -3.83 17.89 32.68
C GLN A 850 -4.15 18.51 31.33
N ALA A 851 -3.11 18.77 30.49
CA ALA A 851 -3.29 19.29 29.16
C ALA A 851 -4.08 18.31 28.27
N ALA A 852 -3.80 17.00 28.35
CA ALA A 852 -4.53 15.99 27.57
C ALA A 852 -6.04 15.96 27.91
N LYS A 853 -6.39 16.06 29.19
CA LYS A 853 -7.80 16.17 29.62
C LYS A 853 -8.45 17.46 29.09
N ARG A 854 -7.73 18.57 29.16
CA ARG A 854 -8.25 19.88 28.77
C ARG A 854 -8.42 20.01 27.24
N VAL A 855 -7.45 19.55 26.48
CA VAL A 855 -7.53 19.49 25.00
C VAL A 855 -8.74 18.67 24.56
N LYS A 856 -8.99 17.50 25.19
CA LYS A 856 -10.20 16.71 24.92
C LYS A 856 -11.47 17.52 25.18
N GLN A 857 -11.56 18.23 26.29
CA GLN A 857 -12.75 19.05 26.60
C GLN A 857 -13.02 20.11 25.53
N ILE A 858 -11.95 20.75 25.02
CA ILE A 858 -12.06 21.78 23.98
C ILE A 858 -12.40 21.14 22.62
N ASP A 859 -11.63 20.14 22.19
CA ASP A 859 -11.65 19.65 20.79
C ASP A 859 -12.74 18.60 20.54
N VAL A 860 -13.16 17.83 21.56
CA VAL A 860 -14.14 16.73 21.42
C VAL A 860 -15.52 17.08 21.98
N ALA A 861 -15.57 17.65 23.17
CA ALA A 861 -16.83 17.95 23.87
C ALA A 861 -17.43 19.30 23.50
N ALA A 862 -16.83 20.05 22.54
CA ALA A 862 -17.23 21.41 22.16
C ALA A 862 -17.39 22.34 23.38
N GLY A 863 -16.61 22.12 24.44
CA GLY A 863 -16.54 23.00 25.60
C GLY A 863 -15.87 24.30 25.21
N LYS A 864 -16.46 25.42 25.60
CA LYS A 864 -15.78 26.72 25.49
C LYS A 864 -14.49 26.66 26.28
N ALA A 865 -13.37 27.09 25.67
CA ALA A 865 -12.16 27.37 26.42
C ALA A 865 -12.51 28.35 27.54
N ASN A 866 -12.37 27.94 28.81
CA ASN A 866 -12.33 28.92 29.87
C ASN A 866 -10.97 29.60 29.74
N GLU A 867 -10.88 30.91 29.95
CA GLU A 867 -9.63 31.64 29.90
C GLU A 867 -8.71 31.31 31.10
N ASP A 868 -8.59 30.03 31.47
CA ASP A 868 -7.70 29.64 32.55
C ASP A 868 -6.23 29.61 32.08
N LYS A 869 -5.33 29.51 33.06
CA LYS A 869 -3.89 29.59 32.82
C LYS A 869 -3.39 28.43 31.93
N LEU A 870 -4.01 27.24 32.05
CA LEU A 870 -3.63 26.07 31.26
C LEU A 870 -4.09 26.20 29.80
N ASP A 871 -5.28 26.74 29.56
CA ASP A 871 -5.79 27.02 28.20
C ASP A 871 -4.87 28.01 27.49
N LYS A 872 -4.43 29.05 28.16
CA LYS A 872 -3.46 30.01 27.61
C LYS A 872 -2.12 29.39 27.28
N LEU A 873 -1.64 28.43 28.09
CA LEU A 873 -0.38 27.70 27.80
C LEU A 873 -0.51 26.80 26.58
N ILE A 874 -1.54 25.98 26.51
CA ILE A 874 -1.71 25.02 25.40
C ILE A 874 -2.07 25.67 24.06
N SER A 875 -2.43 26.95 24.05
CA SER A 875 -2.64 27.77 22.86
C SER A 875 -1.38 28.44 22.33
N LYS A 876 -0.27 28.41 23.07
CA LYS A 876 1.01 28.97 22.64
C LYS A 876 1.74 28.00 21.68
N SER A 877 2.52 28.57 20.77
CA SER A 877 3.32 27.77 19.81
C SER A 877 4.50 27.03 20.45
N PRO A 878 5.05 26.00 19.82
CA PRO A 878 6.03 25.08 20.43
C PRO A 878 7.34 25.77 20.87
N ASN A 879 7.83 26.74 20.13
CA ASN A 879 9.07 27.45 20.44
C ASN A 879 8.86 28.86 21.02
N ALA A 880 7.70 29.14 21.62
CA ALA A 880 7.42 30.44 22.24
C ALA A 880 8.50 30.85 23.27
N ARG A 881 9.02 29.87 24.04
CA ARG A 881 10.13 30.10 24.99
C ARG A 881 11.45 30.46 24.28
N GLY A 882 11.77 29.79 23.17
CA GLY A 882 12.98 30.11 22.38
C GLY A 882 12.94 31.53 21.83
N LEU A 883 11.78 32.01 21.39
CA LEU A 883 11.58 33.38 21.00
C LEU A 883 11.78 34.38 22.18
N ALA A 884 11.19 34.09 23.34
CA ALA A 884 11.35 34.92 24.53
C ALA A 884 12.82 34.98 24.97
N ASP A 885 13.55 33.85 24.97
CA ASP A 885 14.94 33.76 25.40
C ASP A 885 15.94 34.34 24.37
N SER A 886 15.53 34.49 23.10
CA SER A 886 16.41 34.99 22.03
C SER A 886 16.86 36.42 22.18
N GLY A 887 16.07 37.25 22.90
CA GLY A 887 16.29 38.67 23.05
C GLY A 887 16.02 39.49 21.76
N ILE A 888 15.44 38.86 20.71
CA ILE A 888 15.16 39.52 19.43
C ILE A 888 13.90 40.41 19.49
N VAL A 889 12.98 40.13 20.39
CA VAL A 889 11.71 40.83 20.55
C VAL A 889 11.96 42.19 21.22
N ASN A 890 11.55 43.28 20.58
CA ASN A 890 11.78 44.63 21.04
C ASN A 890 10.51 45.50 21.06
N ALA A 891 9.35 44.94 20.76
CA ALA A 891 8.06 45.60 20.82
C ALA A 891 6.93 44.60 21.09
N THR A 892 5.78 45.07 21.52
CA THR A 892 4.55 44.29 21.64
C THR A 892 3.78 44.27 20.32
N THR A 893 2.95 43.25 20.16
CA THR A 893 2.04 43.11 19.02
C THR A 893 1.16 44.33 18.84
N ASP A 894 0.55 44.83 19.91
CA ASP A 894 -0.35 45.99 19.89
C ASP A 894 0.36 47.31 19.51
N GLU A 895 1.59 47.52 19.97
CA GLU A 895 2.41 48.67 19.58
C GLU A 895 2.70 48.69 18.07
N ILE A 896 3.05 47.54 17.50
CA ILE A 896 3.31 47.43 16.07
C ILE A 896 2.02 47.59 15.27
N ILE A 897 0.92 46.98 15.64
CA ILE A 897 -0.38 47.13 14.95
C ILE A 897 -0.84 48.58 14.95
N SER A 898 -0.76 49.25 16.09
CA SER A 898 -1.13 50.66 16.20
C SER A 898 -0.28 51.58 15.29
N SER A 899 1.02 51.29 15.18
CA SER A 899 1.93 52.01 14.33
C SER A 899 1.73 51.71 12.82
N ILE A 900 1.37 50.46 12.44
CA ILE A 900 1.02 50.12 11.06
C ILE A 900 -0.20 50.94 10.61
N ARG A 901 -1.26 50.99 11.42
CA ARG A 901 -2.46 51.79 11.17
C ARG A 901 -2.20 53.28 11.09
N GLY A 902 -1.14 53.75 11.75
CA GLY A 902 -0.64 55.10 11.68
C GLY A 902 0.39 55.40 10.56
N ASN A 903 0.60 54.48 9.61
CA ASN A 903 1.62 54.54 8.56
C ASN A 903 3.06 54.71 9.11
N GLY A 904 3.36 54.11 10.26
CA GLY A 904 4.64 54.19 10.93
C GLY A 904 5.76 53.33 10.37
N PHE A 905 5.45 52.40 9.44
CA PHE A 905 6.39 51.48 8.83
C PHE A 905 6.35 51.55 7.30
N ASP A 906 7.50 51.22 6.64
CA ASP A 906 7.64 51.12 5.20
C ASP A 906 7.34 49.70 4.70
N THR A 907 7.63 48.70 5.53
CA THR A 907 7.46 47.28 5.20
C THR A 907 6.97 46.49 6.43
N VAL A 908 6.11 45.52 6.22
CA VAL A 908 5.66 44.56 7.25
C VAL A 908 6.03 43.16 6.80
N MET A 909 6.67 42.41 7.68
CA MET A 909 7.06 41.01 7.45
C MET A 909 6.39 40.08 8.47
N PHE A 910 5.88 38.97 7.99
CA PHE A 910 5.29 37.89 8.79
C PHE A 910 6.12 36.60 8.60
N ILE A 911 6.59 36.01 9.67
CA ILE A 911 7.39 34.77 9.67
C ILE A 911 6.65 33.71 10.45
N GLU A 912 6.11 32.69 9.74
CA GLU A 912 5.30 31.60 10.32
C GLU A 912 4.14 32.09 11.23
N VAL A 913 3.54 33.20 10.87
CA VAL A 913 2.37 33.79 11.52
C VAL A 913 1.50 34.48 10.46
N SER A 914 0.19 34.32 10.52
CA SER A 914 -0.70 34.95 9.55
C SER A 914 -1.06 36.38 9.96
N PRO A 915 -1.25 37.31 8.99
CA PRO A 915 -1.72 38.68 9.32
C PRO A 915 -3.03 38.70 10.11
N SER A 916 -3.97 37.83 9.78
CA SER A 916 -5.28 37.71 10.47
C SER A 916 -5.13 37.24 11.92
N SER A 917 -4.17 36.34 12.22
CA SER A 917 -3.94 35.85 13.59
C SER A 917 -3.46 36.94 14.55
N VAL A 918 -2.83 37.97 14.02
CA VAL A 918 -2.44 39.18 14.82
C VAL A 918 -3.45 40.33 14.67
N GLY A 919 -4.62 40.07 14.07
CA GLY A 919 -5.70 41.07 14.00
C GLY A 919 -5.56 42.12 12.89
N LEU A 920 -4.69 41.92 11.91
CA LEU A 920 -4.53 42.76 10.72
C LEU A 920 -5.40 42.28 9.56
N LYS A 921 -5.94 43.23 8.82
CA LYS A 921 -6.76 43.04 7.60
C LYS A 921 -6.03 43.56 6.37
N ALA A 922 -6.51 43.18 5.19
CA ALA A 922 -5.99 43.68 3.90
C ALA A 922 -5.96 45.22 3.83
N GLU A 923 -6.95 45.86 4.43
CA GLU A 923 -7.04 47.35 4.52
C GLU A 923 -5.87 47.95 5.29
N ASP A 924 -5.43 47.32 6.40
CA ASP A 924 -4.30 47.78 7.22
C ASP A 924 -2.96 47.67 6.47
N LEU A 925 -2.86 46.78 5.48
CA LEU A 925 -1.66 46.51 4.69
C LEU A 925 -1.64 47.23 3.33
N SER A 926 -2.70 47.97 2.97
CA SER A 926 -2.85 48.57 1.62
C SER A 926 -1.78 49.63 1.27
N ASN A 927 -1.19 50.28 2.28
CA ASN A 927 -0.22 51.37 2.12
C ASN A 927 1.22 50.97 2.49
N VAL A 928 1.46 49.70 2.83
CA VAL A 928 2.80 49.22 3.20
C VAL A 928 3.17 48.00 2.34
N ALA A 929 4.46 47.86 2.04
CA ALA A 929 4.93 46.63 1.42
C ALA A 929 4.80 45.44 2.42
N SER A 930 4.28 44.31 1.99
CA SER A 930 4.03 43.20 2.88
C SER A 930 4.62 41.86 2.35
N ILE A 931 5.30 41.17 3.23
CA ILE A 931 5.98 39.89 2.94
C ILE A 931 5.54 38.86 3.96
N SER A 932 5.24 37.64 3.51
CA SER A 932 4.96 36.52 4.37
C SER A 932 5.90 35.37 4.09
N LEU A 933 6.44 34.74 5.13
CA LEU A 933 7.15 33.46 5.09
C LEU A 933 6.30 32.45 5.83
N THR A 934 5.72 31.51 5.14
CA THR A 934 4.79 30.52 5.73
C THR A 934 4.82 29.19 5.02
N SER A 935 4.64 28.13 5.79
CA SER A 935 4.48 26.78 5.27
C SER A 935 3.04 26.46 4.82
N HIS A 936 2.05 27.24 5.26
CA HIS A 936 0.63 27.01 5.01
C HIS A 936 -0.11 28.30 4.68
N ILE A 937 -1.13 28.17 3.82
CA ILE A 937 -2.10 29.24 3.57
C ILE A 937 -3.47 28.73 4.02
N SER A 938 -3.99 29.30 5.12
CA SER A 938 -5.34 29.02 5.61
C SER A 938 -6.40 29.93 4.98
N GLU A 939 -5.98 31.07 4.41
CA GLU A 939 -6.83 32.10 3.79
C GLU A 939 -6.14 32.66 2.55
N PRO A 940 -6.86 33.32 1.61
CA PRO A 940 -6.23 34.02 0.50
C PRO A 940 -5.14 34.97 1.00
N SER A 941 -3.94 34.87 0.41
CA SER A 941 -2.82 35.74 0.81
C SER A 941 -3.16 37.22 0.63
N ILE A 942 -3.09 37.97 1.72
CA ILE A 942 -3.27 39.43 1.70
C ILE A 942 -1.93 40.19 1.65
N THR A 943 -0.81 39.50 1.54
CA THR A 943 0.53 40.08 1.43
C THR A 943 0.98 40.13 -0.04
N ASN A 944 1.85 41.09 -0.36
CA ASN A 944 2.34 41.29 -1.72
C ASN A 944 3.23 40.13 -2.19
N VAL A 945 4.07 39.64 -1.30
CA VAL A 945 4.92 38.46 -1.59
C VAL A 945 4.76 37.45 -0.47
N THR A 946 4.49 36.20 -0.83
CA THR A 946 4.48 35.06 0.10
C THR A 946 5.54 34.06 -0.33
N LEU A 947 6.51 33.81 0.54
CA LEU A 947 7.57 32.83 0.32
C LEU A 947 7.21 31.52 1.00
N ALA A 948 7.33 30.42 0.26
CA ALA A 948 7.04 29.08 0.77
C ALA A 948 8.15 28.59 1.70
N SER A 949 7.83 28.35 2.98
CA SER A 949 8.73 27.73 3.95
C SER A 949 8.42 26.26 4.20
N THR A 950 9.38 25.50 4.74
CA THR A 950 9.18 24.08 5.08
C THR A 950 8.29 23.92 6.32
N PRO A 951 7.32 22.98 6.31
CA PRO A 951 6.51 22.67 7.49
C PRO A 951 7.30 21.92 8.56
N TRP A 952 6.70 21.76 9.74
CA TRP A 952 7.32 21.09 10.89
C TRP A 952 7.92 19.70 10.56
N SER A 953 7.23 18.88 9.81
CA SER A 953 7.67 17.51 9.46
C SER A 953 8.93 17.46 8.59
N GLU A 954 9.31 18.58 8.00
CA GLU A 954 10.46 18.74 7.08
C GLU A 954 11.54 19.66 7.63
N LYS A 955 11.37 20.16 8.87
CA LYS A 955 12.36 21.01 9.56
C LYS A 955 13.36 20.20 10.35
N GLU A 956 14.56 20.76 10.49
CA GLU A 956 15.60 20.30 11.41
C GLU A 956 16.05 21.44 12.31
N GLY A 957 16.23 21.16 13.60
CA GLY A 957 16.64 22.18 14.56
C GLY A 957 16.16 21.83 15.97
N HIS A 958 15.99 22.87 16.80
CA HIS A 958 15.57 22.71 18.17
C HIS A 958 14.45 23.68 18.54
N PHE A 959 13.47 23.19 19.33
CA PHE A 959 12.56 24.03 20.07
C PHE A 959 13.00 24.15 21.54
N THR A 960 12.76 25.28 22.16
CA THR A 960 12.95 25.43 23.60
C THR A 960 11.61 25.29 24.31
N GLY A 961 11.45 24.19 25.08
CA GLY A 961 10.25 23.94 25.88
C GLY A 961 10.13 24.92 27.05
N ILE A 962 8.97 24.92 27.72
CA ILE A 962 8.63 25.84 28.83
C ILE A 962 9.63 25.84 30.00
N PHE A 963 10.35 24.75 30.21
CA PHE A 963 11.39 24.61 31.23
C PHE A 963 12.80 24.92 30.74
N GLY A 964 12.96 25.54 29.57
CA GLY A 964 14.24 25.89 28.98
C GLY A 964 15.01 24.72 28.35
N ALA A 965 14.47 23.52 28.39
CA ALA A 965 15.10 22.37 27.75
C ALA A 965 14.95 22.44 26.23
N LYS A 966 16.06 22.22 25.49
CA LYS A 966 16.06 22.15 24.03
C LYS A 966 15.66 20.75 23.59
N SER A 967 14.64 20.65 22.77
CA SER A 967 14.14 19.41 22.19
C SER A 967 14.40 19.39 20.68
N CYS A 968 14.91 18.27 20.17
CA CYS A 968 15.24 18.15 18.75
C CYS A 968 13.99 18.06 17.87
N VAL A 969 14.03 18.75 16.75
CA VAL A 969 13.12 18.58 15.61
C VAL A 969 13.95 17.94 14.49
N HIS A 970 13.51 16.82 14.00
CA HIS A 970 14.23 16.08 12.96
C HIS A 970 13.42 15.97 11.67
N VAL A 971 14.12 16.07 10.54
CA VAL A 971 13.52 15.88 9.21
C VAL A 971 12.94 14.47 9.11
N GLY A 972 11.63 14.39 9.13
CA GLY A 972 10.90 13.15 8.96
C GLY A 972 10.54 12.90 7.50
N MET A 973 9.98 13.89 6.86
CA MET A 973 9.47 13.83 5.48
C MET A 973 10.46 14.47 4.50
N ILE A 974 10.40 14.02 3.25
CA ILE A 974 11.07 14.67 2.13
C ILE A 974 10.17 15.82 1.65
N PRO A 975 10.70 17.03 1.38
CA PRO A 975 9.92 18.13 0.83
C PRO A 975 9.19 17.73 -0.47
N ILE A 976 7.91 18.11 -0.57
CA ILE A 976 7.06 17.69 -1.69
C ILE A 976 7.12 18.71 -2.83
N GLY A 977 7.33 19.99 -2.51
CA GLY A 977 7.33 21.08 -3.46
C GLY A 977 8.67 21.82 -3.51
N ASP A 978 8.59 23.08 -3.92
CA ASP A 978 9.76 23.99 -4.02
C ASP A 978 9.88 24.90 -2.79
N GLU A 979 9.56 24.36 -1.60
CA GLU A 979 9.68 25.05 -0.32
C GLU A 979 11.15 25.18 0.07
N ARG A 980 11.44 26.24 0.84
CA ARG A 980 12.78 26.51 1.39
C ARG A 980 12.69 26.73 2.89
N SER A 981 13.68 26.27 3.64
CA SER A 981 13.72 26.56 5.07
C SER A 981 13.84 28.07 5.32
N VAL A 982 13.26 28.55 6.41
CA VAL A 982 13.37 29.96 6.83
C VAL A 982 14.83 30.37 6.91
N ARG A 983 15.71 29.49 7.40
CA ARG A 983 17.16 29.73 7.46
C ARG A 983 17.76 29.91 6.06
N TRP A 984 17.37 29.08 5.07
CA TRP A 984 17.83 29.23 3.67
C TRP A 984 17.41 30.57 3.09
N ILE A 985 16.14 30.97 3.31
CA ILE A 985 15.61 32.24 2.80
C ILE A 985 16.44 33.43 3.31
N PHE A 986 16.82 33.41 4.58
CA PHE A 986 17.63 34.50 5.15
C PHE A 986 19.12 34.43 4.81
N SER A 987 19.63 33.34 4.30
CA SER A 987 21.01 33.18 3.87
C SER A 987 21.25 33.59 2.41
N HIS A 988 20.23 33.64 1.59
CA HIS A 988 20.27 34.01 0.16
C HIS A 988 19.58 35.34 -0.09
#